data_71dbea80a651ade747623d81950f874b
#
_entry.id   71dbea80a651ade747623d81950f874b
#
_cell.length_a   1.000
_cell.length_b   1.000
_cell.length_c   1.000
_cell.angle_alpha   90.00
_cell.angle_beta   90.00
_cell.angle_gamma   90.00
#
_symmetry.space_group_name_H-M   'P 1'
#
loop_
_entity.id
_entity.type
_entity.pdbx_description
1 polymer ?
#
loop_
_entity_poly.entity_id
_entity_poly.type
_entity_poly.pdbx_seq_one_letter_code
_entity_poly.pdbx_strand_id
1 'polypeptide(L)'
;MPLAHWYALAVVRLRWLIVAGWLVLAVALSMALPTMEQGGHTGGFGGFATPDDPAIQTQIRSFREFGFPVLTRTAVVQRDPEGLSAATKLRALSNAIEFNLERPPELRRIEFALPVINDLGLLPTGEEGTTAITYLFYRPSVNFLGQTNLAKMYAERYAGEPGDHLVGVTGVIPARIDQLGVIRDSLKTVEVATVVVVFLVVALSFKAVGAPVLTMVTAGLALSIVVRIAGWFGQEFGFDVPKEIEPVLVALMLGIVTDYSIFFLSGMRERLAAGDQRLDAARHSTGEFAPIVFVAGLTVAAGSLALLASEVTVFRSFGPGMALTIVVGMLVSATFVPACLATFGRGVFWPRPPRSPAAGGGETHPRSRVVGLITRKSVALPVVVVGIAALLLAASPARDLELSFGVVDSLPQTSEAKRAADAAAEGFFPGIVSPTLLLVEGPGVAQQRSALRRLQDLLERRPAFAAVVGPANQPSAVSLGAVRSTSGNAARYVMFLRQAPLGATAINELHSLRRDMPTLLARAGMPGAEASFAGDTALAEGIVTQTEADVGRIVLVATGFGFLLLVLFLRALVAPLYLMAVNLMAVGATLGLTTVVFETIVPHSGVTFYVPFAAAVLLVALGADYSIFGVGYIWAEGRKRPLIQAIRVAVPRSTKAIGAAGIALALSFGALAVVPLDPFREFAFAMSLGIVIDVFVVRSFLVPSFVSFVGMASGWPGKALRRAAELQPLAPVPGAADQDGAAVPAYPRRPLPVAGYVLAAAAIADAVFRRRHRRGKER
;
A
#
# COMPACT_ATOMS: atom_id res chain seq x y z
N MET A 1 14.17 -28.38 -19.27
CA MET A 1 13.48 -28.49 -20.58
C MET A 1 12.51 -29.68 -20.69
N PRO A 2 12.75 -30.91 -20.19
CA PRO A 2 11.75 -31.98 -20.31
C PRO A 2 10.46 -31.68 -19.54
N LEU A 3 10.51 -31.13 -18.33
CA LEU A 3 9.31 -30.85 -17.51
C LEU A 3 8.35 -29.86 -18.16
N ALA A 4 8.83 -28.74 -18.71
CA ALA A 4 7.98 -27.75 -19.39
C ALA A 4 7.28 -28.32 -20.61
N HIS A 5 7.94 -29.22 -21.33
CA HIS A 5 7.37 -29.90 -22.46
C HIS A 5 6.26 -30.91 -22.06
N TRP A 6 6.50 -31.70 -21.01
CA TRP A 6 5.48 -32.58 -20.45
C TRP A 6 4.28 -31.80 -19.92
N TYR A 7 4.52 -30.72 -19.20
CA TYR A 7 3.47 -29.83 -18.72
C TYR A 7 2.59 -29.29 -19.87
N ALA A 8 3.23 -28.74 -20.92
CA ALA A 8 2.52 -28.21 -22.07
C ALA A 8 1.70 -29.28 -22.80
N LEU A 9 2.26 -30.51 -22.93
CA LEU A 9 1.54 -31.66 -23.48
C LEU A 9 0.32 -32.03 -22.62
N ALA A 10 0.48 -32.08 -21.30
CA ALA A 10 -0.59 -32.41 -20.37
C ALA A 10 -1.73 -31.37 -20.46
N VAL A 11 -1.41 -30.08 -20.40
CA VAL A 11 -2.41 -29.00 -20.46
C VAL A 11 -3.17 -29.03 -21.80
N VAL A 12 -2.49 -29.19 -22.93
CA VAL A 12 -3.14 -29.23 -24.25
C VAL A 12 -3.99 -30.51 -24.43
N ARG A 13 -3.51 -31.66 -23.92
CA ARG A 13 -4.24 -32.94 -24.03
C ARG A 13 -5.47 -32.98 -23.12
N LEU A 14 -5.34 -32.47 -21.90
CA LEU A 14 -6.39 -32.46 -20.87
C LEU A 14 -7.23 -31.18 -20.88
N ARG A 15 -7.14 -30.36 -21.95
CA ARG A 15 -7.76 -29.02 -22.01
C ARG A 15 -9.23 -28.97 -21.58
N TRP A 16 -10.05 -29.94 -22.00
CA TRP A 16 -11.47 -30.00 -21.63
C TRP A 16 -11.68 -30.30 -20.15
N LEU A 17 -10.89 -31.20 -19.59
CA LEU A 17 -10.92 -31.53 -18.16
C LEU A 17 -10.47 -30.37 -17.32
N ILE A 18 -9.45 -29.61 -17.76
CA ILE A 18 -8.96 -28.42 -17.05
C ILE A 18 -10.02 -27.33 -17.04
N VAL A 19 -10.63 -27.03 -18.20
CA VAL A 19 -11.68 -26.00 -18.27
C VAL A 19 -12.88 -26.40 -17.43
N ALA A 20 -13.38 -27.63 -17.57
CA ALA A 20 -14.49 -28.12 -16.77
C ALA A 20 -14.14 -28.17 -15.26
N GLY A 21 -12.94 -28.65 -14.93
CA GLY A 21 -12.48 -28.78 -13.54
C GLY A 21 -12.43 -27.43 -12.80
N TRP A 22 -11.92 -26.38 -13.43
CA TRP A 22 -11.92 -25.05 -12.83
C TRP A 22 -13.31 -24.46 -12.66
N LEU A 23 -14.22 -24.66 -13.62
CA LEU A 23 -15.62 -24.23 -13.52
C LEU A 23 -16.35 -24.97 -12.39
N VAL A 24 -16.19 -26.29 -12.32
CA VAL A 24 -16.78 -27.12 -11.26
C VAL A 24 -16.22 -26.72 -9.90
N LEU A 25 -14.90 -26.51 -9.80
CA LEU A 25 -14.25 -26.08 -8.56
C LEU A 25 -14.79 -24.73 -8.08
N ALA A 26 -14.93 -23.74 -8.98
CA ALA A 26 -15.47 -22.44 -8.61
C ALA A 26 -16.91 -22.54 -8.09
N VAL A 27 -17.76 -23.33 -8.77
CA VAL A 27 -19.14 -23.57 -8.32
C VAL A 27 -19.16 -24.31 -6.97
N ALA A 28 -18.37 -25.36 -6.82
CA ALA A 28 -18.29 -26.14 -5.59
C ALA A 28 -17.83 -25.28 -4.39
N LEU A 29 -16.77 -24.47 -4.57
CA LEU A 29 -16.31 -23.58 -3.52
C LEU A 29 -17.34 -22.46 -3.21
N SER A 30 -18.06 -22.00 -4.23
CA SER A 30 -19.12 -21.00 -4.04
C SER A 30 -20.31 -21.52 -3.22
N MET A 31 -20.56 -22.82 -3.26
CA MET A 31 -21.61 -23.48 -2.48
C MET A 31 -21.12 -23.93 -1.09
N ALA A 32 -19.85 -24.30 -0.96
CA ALA A 32 -19.31 -24.92 0.26
C ALA A 32 -18.68 -23.91 1.24
N LEU A 33 -18.15 -22.79 0.75
CA LEU A 33 -17.36 -21.87 1.56
C LEU A 33 -18.04 -20.51 1.74
N PRO A 34 -17.87 -19.87 2.91
CA PRO A 34 -18.41 -18.54 3.20
C PRO A 34 -17.73 -17.46 2.34
N THR A 35 -18.39 -16.31 2.25
CA THR A 35 -17.78 -15.07 1.68
C THR A 35 -16.94 -14.36 2.74
N MET A 36 -16.03 -13.47 2.31
CA MET A 36 -15.26 -12.62 3.22
C MET A 36 -16.15 -11.73 4.11
N GLU A 37 -17.35 -11.34 3.64
CA GLU A 37 -18.30 -10.54 4.43
C GLU A 37 -18.81 -11.25 5.70
N GLN A 38 -18.83 -12.59 5.70
CA GLN A 38 -19.34 -13.40 6.82
C GLN A 38 -18.26 -13.74 7.85
N GLY A 39 -16.98 -13.52 7.54
CA GLY A 39 -15.84 -13.93 8.37
C GLY A 39 -15.22 -12.85 9.25
N GLY A 40 -15.57 -11.58 9.08
CA GLY A 40 -14.92 -10.50 9.79
C GLY A 40 -15.59 -10.16 11.13
N HIS A 41 -14.90 -10.39 12.23
CA HIS A 41 -15.23 -9.75 13.50
C HIS A 41 -14.82 -8.28 13.41
N THR A 42 -15.75 -7.35 13.58
CA THR A 42 -15.49 -5.91 13.73
C THR A 42 -14.91 -5.62 15.12
N GLY A 43 -13.82 -6.26 15.45
CA GLY A 43 -13.02 -5.97 16.63
C GLY A 43 -12.27 -4.65 16.47
N GLY A 44 -12.08 -3.92 17.56
CA GLY A 44 -11.63 -2.54 17.64
C GLY A 44 -10.57 -2.10 16.63
N PHE A 45 -10.61 -0.85 16.18
CA PHE A 45 -9.73 -0.24 15.14
C PHE A 45 -9.55 -1.06 13.85
N GLY A 46 -10.49 -1.96 13.50
CA GLY A 46 -10.45 -2.71 12.24
C GLY A 46 -9.22 -3.61 12.06
N GLY A 47 -8.68 -4.18 13.13
CA GLY A 47 -7.48 -5.01 13.09
C GLY A 47 -6.15 -4.23 13.14
N PHE A 48 -6.18 -2.89 13.26
CA PHE A 48 -4.97 -2.08 13.38
C PHE A 48 -4.33 -2.12 14.77
N ALA A 49 -5.11 -2.35 15.84
CA ALA A 49 -4.64 -2.41 17.20
C ALA A 49 -5.04 -3.73 17.89
N THR A 50 -4.16 -4.24 18.71
CA THR A 50 -4.41 -5.40 19.57
C THR A 50 -4.79 -4.94 20.98
N PRO A 51 -5.48 -5.78 21.77
CA PRO A 51 -5.74 -5.49 23.18
C PRO A 51 -4.48 -5.20 24.02
N ASP A 52 -3.34 -5.72 23.60
CA ASP A 52 -2.04 -5.55 24.28
C ASP A 52 -1.32 -4.25 23.92
N ASP A 53 -1.89 -3.44 23.01
CA ASP A 53 -1.31 -2.15 22.64
C ASP A 53 -1.11 -1.24 23.85
N PRO A 54 0.07 -0.60 24.02
CA PRO A 54 0.38 0.24 25.16
C PRO A 54 -0.64 1.37 25.41
N ALA A 55 -1.19 1.97 24.35
CA ALA A 55 -2.19 3.03 24.47
C ALA A 55 -3.53 2.49 25.00
N ILE A 56 -3.93 1.30 24.56
CA ILE A 56 -5.14 0.61 25.05
C ILE A 56 -4.95 0.19 26.51
N GLN A 57 -3.80 -0.39 26.84
CA GLN A 57 -3.48 -0.77 28.22
C GLN A 57 -3.44 0.44 29.16
N THR A 58 -2.91 1.57 28.69
CA THR A 58 -2.93 2.84 29.46
C THR A 58 -4.35 3.33 29.68
N GLN A 59 -5.23 3.24 28.69
CA GLN A 59 -6.64 3.60 28.85
C GLN A 59 -7.33 2.70 29.89
N ILE A 60 -7.05 1.41 29.89
CA ILE A 60 -7.59 0.44 30.86
C ILE A 60 -7.07 0.75 32.27
N ARG A 61 -5.77 1.03 32.43
CA ARG A 61 -5.20 1.43 33.74
C ARG A 61 -5.82 2.72 34.25
N SER A 62 -5.94 3.74 33.38
CA SER A 62 -6.61 4.99 33.73
C SER A 62 -8.05 4.77 34.19
N PHE A 63 -8.82 3.92 33.50
CA PHE A 63 -10.18 3.58 33.93
C PHE A 63 -10.21 2.88 35.28
N ARG A 64 -9.26 1.95 35.54
CA ARG A 64 -9.16 1.22 36.81
C ARG A 64 -8.81 2.15 38.00
N GLU A 65 -7.89 3.09 37.79
CA GLU A 65 -7.42 4.03 38.79
C GLU A 65 -8.43 5.13 39.14
N PHE A 66 -9.23 5.54 38.17
CA PHE A 66 -10.10 6.72 38.32
C PHE A 66 -11.59 6.41 38.37
N GLY A 67 -12.00 5.19 37.99
CA GLY A 67 -13.39 4.72 38.04
C GLY A 67 -14.29 5.23 36.93
N PHE A 68 -13.80 6.12 36.05
CA PHE A 68 -14.60 6.58 34.89
C PHE A 68 -13.71 6.95 33.69
N PRO A 69 -14.24 6.83 32.44
CA PRO A 69 -13.51 7.17 31.24
C PRO A 69 -13.47 8.68 31.03
N VAL A 70 -12.34 9.21 30.52
CA VAL A 70 -12.21 10.60 30.03
C VAL A 70 -11.93 10.68 28.54
N LEU A 71 -11.76 9.53 27.91
CA LEU A 71 -11.62 9.42 26.45
C LEU A 71 -12.86 8.80 25.86
N THR A 72 -13.37 9.43 24.82
CA THR A 72 -14.41 8.89 23.96
C THR A 72 -14.02 9.08 22.51
N ARG A 73 -14.59 8.25 21.67
CA ARG A 73 -14.36 8.23 20.21
C ARG A 73 -15.62 8.56 19.43
N THR A 74 -16.62 9.13 20.13
CA THR A 74 -17.92 9.44 19.55
C THR A 74 -18.48 10.71 20.18
N ALA A 75 -18.87 11.66 19.36
CA ALA A 75 -19.45 12.92 19.78
C ALA A 75 -20.62 13.33 18.89
N VAL A 76 -21.60 14.02 19.46
CA VAL A 76 -22.70 14.68 18.75
C VAL A 76 -22.36 16.16 18.63
N VAL A 77 -22.52 16.73 17.45
CA VAL A 77 -22.15 18.13 17.15
C VAL A 77 -23.37 18.91 16.71
N GLN A 78 -23.59 20.02 17.38
CA GLN A 78 -24.59 21.06 17.04
C GLN A 78 -23.83 22.34 16.70
N ARG A 79 -24.15 23.01 15.61
CA ARG A 79 -23.49 24.26 15.21
C ARG A 79 -24.41 25.16 14.41
N ASP A 80 -24.41 26.44 14.79
CA ASP A 80 -24.94 27.54 14.02
C ASP A 80 -23.84 28.61 13.88
N PRO A 81 -23.33 28.89 12.66
CA PRO A 81 -22.31 29.93 12.45
C PRO A 81 -22.76 31.33 12.89
N GLU A 82 -24.06 31.61 12.93
CA GLU A 82 -24.63 32.88 13.41
C GLU A 82 -24.76 32.94 14.94
N GLY A 83 -24.51 31.80 15.62
CA GLY A 83 -24.58 31.68 17.07
C GLY A 83 -25.77 30.82 17.54
N LEU A 84 -25.49 29.80 18.33
CA LEU A 84 -26.53 28.98 18.96
C LEU A 84 -27.36 29.83 19.93
N SER A 85 -28.68 29.70 19.86
CA SER A 85 -29.58 30.39 20.75
C SER A 85 -29.35 29.98 22.22
N ALA A 86 -29.64 30.89 23.18
CA ALA A 86 -29.53 30.56 24.60
C ALA A 86 -30.41 29.36 24.98
N ALA A 87 -31.56 29.21 24.32
CA ALA A 87 -32.43 28.05 24.50
C ALA A 87 -31.78 26.74 24.06
N THR A 88 -31.12 26.73 22.90
CA THR A 88 -30.40 25.56 22.36
C THR A 88 -29.23 25.16 23.28
N LYS A 89 -28.44 26.12 23.74
CA LYS A 89 -27.34 25.88 24.67
C LYS A 89 -27.85 25.28 25.99
N LEU A 90 -28.94 25.82 26.52
CA LEU A 90 -29.54 25.35 27.77
C LEU A 90 -30.12 23.93 27.59
N ARG A 91 -30.76 23.65 26.42
CA ARG A 91 -31.27 22.32 26.11
C ARG A 91 -30.12 21.30 26.00
N ALA A 92 -29.01 21.62 25.36
CA ALA A 92 -27.87 20.74 25.26
C ALA A 92 -27.32 20.33 26.66
N LEU A 93 -27.29 21.30 27.59
CA LEU A 93 -26.89 21.04 28.99
C LEU A 93 -27.95 20.23 29.77
N SER A 94 -29.24 20.67 29.72
CA SER A 94 -30.31 20.03 30.45
C SER A 94 -30.60 18.61 29.97
N ASN A 95 -30.60 18.38 28.63
CA ASN A 95 -30.77 17.06 28.04
C ASN A 95 -29.66 16.09 28.43
N ALA A 96 -28.42 16.55 28.50
CA ALA A 96 -27.31 15.71 28.97
C ALA A 96 -27.41 15.38 30.46
N ILE A 97 -27.86 16.34 31.29
CA ILE A 97 -28.10 16.12 32.72
C ILE A 97 -29.26 15.12 32.91
N GLU A 98 -30.40 15.36 32.24
CA GLU A 98 -31.54 14.45 32.27
C GLU A 98 -31.15 13.03 31.84
N PHE A 99 -30.44 12.90 30.72
CA PHE A 99 -29.93 11.61 30.24
C PHE A 99 -29.08 10.91 31.31
N ASN A 100 -28.16 11.64 31.94
CA ASN A 100 -27.25 11.07 32.95
C ASN A 100 -28.00 10.63 34.23
N LEU A 101 -29.15 11.27 34.54
CA LEU A 101 -29.96 10.91 35.71
C LEU A 101 -30.97 9.78 35.40
N GLU A 102 -31.65 9.82 34.25
CA GLU A 102 -32.81 8.98 33.93
C GLU A 102 -32.60 8.00 32.77
N ARG A 103 -31.41 7.68 32.38
CA ARG A 103 -31.00 6.82 31.23
C ARG A 103 -32.10 5.95 30.65
N PRO A 104 -32.66 6.29 29.47
CA PRO A 104 -33.72 5.49 28.83
C PRO A 104 -33.25 4.04 28.56
N PRO A 105 -34.15 3.05 28.61
CA PRO A 105 -33.80 1.64 28.44
C PRO A 105 -33.00 1.35 27.15
N GLU A 106 -33.34 2.04 26.05
CA GLU A 106 -32.74 1.87 24.73
C GLU A 106 -31.30 2.40 24.71
N LEU A 107 -30.96 3.41 25.52
CA LEU A 107 -29.68 4.08 25.58
C LEU A 107 -28.83 3.69 26.80
N ARG A 108 -29.24 2.68 27.59
CA ARG A 108 -28.51 2.23 28.81
C ARG A 108 -27.05 1.80 28.59
N ARG A 109 -26.65 1.53 27.34
CA ARG A 109 -25.27 1.18 26.98
C ARG A 109 -24.36 2.41 26.85
N ILE A 110 -24.91 3.63 26.80
CA ILE A 110 -24.19 4.88 26.96
C ILE A 110 -24.05 5.10 28.49
N GLU A 111 -22.82 5.22 28.96
CA GLU A 111 -22.56 5.41 30.39
C GLU A 111 -22.73 6.85 30.83
N PHE A 112 -22.34 7.79 29.99
CA PHE A 112 -22.32 9.21 30.33
C PHE A 112 -22.35 10.08 29.07
N ALA A 113 -23.02 11.22 29.14
CA ALA A 113 -23.03 12.27 28.12
C ALA A 113 -22.44 13.55 28.73
N LEU A 114 -21.40 14.13 28.08
CA LEU A 114 -20.74 15.36 28.54
C LEU A 114 -20.83 16.44 27.47
N PRO A 115 -21.67 17.47 27.66
CA PRO A 115 -21.75 18.59 26.74
C PRO A 115 -20.65 19.61 27.02
N VAL A 116 -20.05 20.14 25.96
CA VAL A 116 -19.08 21.25 25.97
C VAL A 116 -19.51 22.27 24.96
N ILE A 117 -19.68 23.51 25.40
CA ILE A 117 -20.08 24.63 24.55
C ILE A 117 -18.93 25.63 24.46
N ASN A 118 -18.73 26.21 23.30
CA ASN A 118 -17.57 27.07 23.02
C ASN A 118 -17.67 28.52 23.56
N ASP A 119 -18.61 28.80 24.46
CA ASP A 119 -18.70 30.05 25.19
C ASP A 119 -18.45 29.93 26.72
N LEU A 120 -18.21 28.70 27.22
CA LEU A 120 -18.01 28.46 28.64
C LEU A 120 -16.61 28.79 29.16
N GLY A 121 -15.69 29.21 28.30
CA GLY A 121 -14.30 29.54 28.67
C GLY A 121 -13.47 28.35 29.19
N LEU A 122 -13.97 27.12 29.04
CA LEU A 122 -13.31 25.91 29.50
C LEU A 122 -12.14 25.49 28.61
N LEU A 123 -12.26 25.77 27.32
CA LEU A 123 -11.28 25.44 26.28
C LEU A 123 -11.07 26.66 25.38
N PRO A 124 -9.91 26.83 24.74
CA PRO A 124 -9.72 27.80 23.68
C PRO A 124 -10.70 27.52 22.54
N THR A 125 -11.19 28.57 21.91
CA THR A 125 -12.19 28.47 20.85
C THR A 125 -11.79 29.31 19.65
N GLY A 126 -12.13 28.85 18.44
CA GLY A 126 -11.98 29.62 17.20
C GLY A 126 -13.11 30.64 17.04
N GLU A 127 -14.30 30.30 17.55
CA GLU A 127 -15.51 31.09 17.54
C GLU A 127 -16.14 31.06 18.93
N GLU A 128 -17.10 31.95 19.22
CA GLU A 128 -17.73 32.03 20.52
C GLU A 128 -19.25 31.82 20.41
N GLY A 129 -19.76 30.85 21.15
CA GLY A 129 -21.21 30.60 21.25
C GLY A 129 -21.85 29.94 20.03
N THR A 130 -21.09 29.43 19.06
CA THR A 130 -21.58 28.87 17.80
C THR A 130 -21.73 27.36 17.81
N THR A 131 -21.02 26.64 18.73
CA THR A 131 -20.88 25.20 18.66
C THR A 131 -21.01 24.54 20.03
N ALA A 132 -21.79 23.46 20.06
CA ALA A 132 -21.89 22.55 21.19
C ALA A 132 -21.50 21.14 20.78
N ILE A 133 -20.65 20.48 21.58
CA ILE A 133 -20.21 19.10 21.37
C ILE A 133 -20.63 18.29 22.57
N THR A 134 -21.41 17.22 22.37
CA THR A 134 -21.76 16.27 23.42
C THR A 134 -20.96 14.99 23.24
N TYR A 135 -19.99 14.75 24.10
CA TYR A 135 -19.20 13.52 24.14
C TYR A 135 -19.99 12.39 24.77
N LEU A 136 -20.02 11.23 24.10
CA LEU A 136 -20.75 10.04 24.57
C LEU A 136 -19.76 8.95 24.99
N PHE A 137 -19.86 8.49 26.22
CA PHE A 137 -19.03 7.44 26.80
C PHE A 137 -19.80 6.12 26.87
N TYR A 138 -19.17 5.02 26.47
CA TYR A 138 -19.82 3.72 26.33
C TYR A 138 -19.24 2.67 27.24
N ARG A 139 -20.05 1.64 27.53
CA ARG A 139 -19.55 0.41 28.14
C ARG A 139 -18.56 -0.29 27.20
N PRO A 140 -17.50 -0.90 27.74
CA PRO A 140 -16.51 -1.61 26.90
C PRO A 140 -17.07 -2.74 26.03
N SER A 141 -18.26 -3.26 26.38
CA SER A 141 -18.96 -4.33 25.65
C SER A 141 -19.65 -3.88 24.36
N VAL A 142 -19.75 -2.56 24.10
CA VAL A 142 -20.44 -2.03 22.92
C VAL A 142 -19.49 -1.99 21.74
N ASN A 143 -19.82 -2.72 20.67
CA ASN A 143 -19.06 -2.71 19.43
C ASN A 143 -19.22 -1.38 18.66
N PHE A 144 -18.37 -1.12 17.68
CA PHE A 144 -18.32 0.15 16.95
C PHE A 144 -19.63 0.52 16.26
N LEU A 145 -20.27 -0.44 15.59
CA LEU A 145 -21.58 -0.19 14.97
C LEU A 145 -22.64 0.16 16.02
N GLY A 146 -22.63 -0.54 17.16
CA GLY A 146 -23.51 -0.24 18.28
C GLY A 146 -23.26 1.15 18.84
N GLN A 147 -22.02 1.58 19.01
CA GLN A 147 -21.69 2.94 19.48
C GLN A 147 -22.22 4.00 18.51
N THR A 148 -22.00 3.83 17.20
CA THR A 148 -22.48 4.76 16.18
C THR A 148 -24.01 4.83 16.16
N ASN A 149 -24.69 3.68 16.20
CA ASN A 149 -26.16 3.65 16.21
C ASN A 149 -26.75 4.28 17.48
N LEU A 150 -26.17 3.99 18.64
CA LEU A 150 -26.60 4.60 19.91
C LEU A 150 -26.36 6.12 19.92
N ALA A 151 -25.26 6.59 19.31
CA ALA A 151 -25.00 8.02 19.18
C ALA A 151 -26.03 8.70 18.26
N LYS A 152 -26.39 8.08 17.14
CA LYS A 152 -27.46 8.60 16.27
C LYS A 152 -28.82 8.65 16.99
N MET A 153 -29.16 7.59 17.71
CA MET A 153 -30.39 7.59 18.54
C MET A 153 -30.36 8.68 19.62
N TYR A 154 -29.21 8.91 20.26
CA TYR A 154 -29.06 9.99 21.21
C TYR A 154 -29.21 11.36 20.53
N ALA A 155 -28.55 11.58 19.41
CA ALA A 155 -28.61 12.82 18.64
C ALA A 155 -30.05 13.14 18.18
N GLU A 156 -30.76 12.16 17.62
CA GLU A 156 -32.14 12.30 17.17
C GLU A 156 -33.08 12.65 18.34
N ARG A 157 -32.89 12.04 19.51
CA ARG A 157 -33.77 12.23 20.67
C ARG A 157 -33.51 13.53 21.42
N TYR A 158 -32.25 13.94 21.57
CA TYR A 158 -31.83 15.03 22.46
C TYR A 158 -31.28 16.27 21.75
N ALA A 159 -31.06 16.19 20.43
CA ALA A 159 -30.60 17.30 19.62
C ALA A 159 -31.27 17.36 18.24
N GLY A 160 -32.38 16.66 18.06
CA GLY A 160 -33.08 16.53 16.78
C GLY A 160 -34.17 17.56 16.50
N GLU A 161 -34.43 18.49 17.41
CA GLU A 161 -35.40 19.57 17.13
C GLU A 161 -34.85 20.54 16.06
N PRO A 162 -35.70 21.09 15.19
CA PRO A 162 -35.26 21.99 14.10
C PRO A 162 -34.39 23.16 14.56
N GLY A 163 -34.62 23.65 15.78
CA GLY A 163 -33.84 24.75 16.39
C GLY A 163 -32.54 24.30 17.11
N ASP A 164 -32.20 23.02 17.08
CA ASP A 164 -31.01 22.51 17.75
C ASP A 164 -29.76 22.53 16.88
N HIS A 165 -29.91 22.83 15.57
CA HIS A 165 -28.82 22.93 14.61
C HIS A 165 -27.89 21.71 14.64
N LEU A 166 -28.46 20.49 14.69
CA LEU A 166 -27.73 19.22 14.68
C LEU A 166 -26.98 19.10 13.33
N VAL A 167 -25.66 18.98 13.40
CA VAL A 167 -24.81 18.70 12.23
C VAL A 167 -24.67 17.19 12.03
N GLY A 168 -24.50 16.43 13.12
CA GLY A 168 -24.40 14.98 13.09
C GLY A 168 -23.53 14.39 14.18
N VAL A 169 -23.20 13.12 13.99
CA VAL A 169 -22.34 12.33 14.87
C VAL A 169 -20.95 12.20 14.27
N THR A 170 -19.92 12.43 15.08
CA THR A 170 -18.51 12.35 14.66
C THR A 170 -17.63 11.64 15.69
N GLY A 171 -16.33 11.57 15.39
CA GLY A 171 -15.30 10.87 16.13
C GLY A 171 -14.74 9.69 15.32
N VAL A 172 -13.68 9.07 15.82
CA VAL A 172 -12.97 8.02 15.08
C VAL A 172 -13.85 6.80 14.79
N ILE A 173 -14.77 6.43 15.69
CA ILE A 173 -15.67 5.28 15.50
C ILE A 173 -16.72 5.55 14.42
N PRO A 174 -17.54 6.62 14.46
CA PRO A 174 -18.48 6.93 13.40
C PRO A 174 -17.79 7.13 12.04
N ALA A 175 -16.65 7.83 12.02
CA ALA A 175 -15.85 8.02 10.80
C ALA A 175 -15.40 6.68 10.20
N ARG A 176 -15.00 5.72 11.03
CA ARG A 176 -14.62 4.38 10.60
C ARG A 176 -15.78 3.60 10.00
N ILE A 177 -16.97 3.70 10.59
CA ILE A 177 -18.19 3.08 10.05
C ILE A 177 -18.57 3.70 8.69
N ASP A 178 -18.51 5.03 8.58
CA ASP A 178 -18.74 5.74 7.31
C ASP A 178 -17.70 5.33 6.25
N GLN A 179 -16.41 5.22 6.62
CA GLN A 179 -15.34 4.77 5.74
C GLN A 179 -15.63 3.36 5.17
N LEU A 180 -16.04 2.42 6.02
CA LEU A 180 -16.42 1.07 5.59
C LEU A 180 -17.64 1.09 4.65
N GLY A 181 -18.60 1.98 4.90
CA GLY A 181 -19.73 2.23 4.01
C GLY A 181 -19.27 2.70 2.62
N VAL A 182 -18.43 3.71 2.57
CA VAL A 182 -17.86 4.26 1.32
C VAL A 182 -17.10 3.19 0.54
N ILE A 183 -16.28 2.37 1.21
CA ILE A 183 -15.57 1.25 0.57
C ILE A 183 -16.56 0.27 -0.06
N ARG A 184 -17.55 -0.18 0.71
CA ARG A 184 -18.58 -1.13 0.26
C ARG A 184 -19.36 -0.62 -0.95
N ASP A 185 -19.80 0.64 -0.91
CA ASP A 185 -20.58 1.25 -1.99
C ASP A 185 -19.73 1.47 -3.25
N SER A 186 -18.42 1.66 -3.09
CA SER A 186 -17.48 1.85 -4.19
C SER A 186 -17.02 0.55 -4.84
N LEU A 187 -17.14 -0.62 -4.19
CA LEU A 187 -16.61 -1.90 -4.69
C LEU A 187 -17.08 -2.22 -6.11
N LYS A 188 -18.40 -2.15 -6.37
CA LYS A 188 -18.95 -2.40 -7.72
C LYS A 188 -18.40 -1.45 -8.78
N THR A 189 -18.22 -0.19 -8.42
CA THR A 189 -17.68 0.84 -9.33
C THR A 189 -16.22 0.56 -9.66
N VAL A 190 -15.41 0.17 -8.67
CA VAL A 190 -14.02 -0.25 -8.86
C VAL A 190 -13.94 -1.48 -9.74
N GLU A 191 -14.75 -2.50 -9.48
CA GLU A 191 -14.80 -3.73 -10.31
C GLU A 191 -15.11 -3.39 -11.76
N VAL A 192 -16.19 -2.64 -12.01
CA VAL A 192 -16.59 -2.25 -13.36
C VAL A 192 -15.53 -1.39 -14.03
N ALA A 193 -14.99 -0.39 -13.33
CA ALA A 193 -13.93 0.47 -13.88
C ALA A 193 -12.70 -0.36 -14.27
N THR A 194 -12.24 -1.24 -13.39
CA THR A 194 -11.09 -2.11 -13.65
C THR A 194 -11.34 -3.06 -14.81
N VAL A 195 -12.51 -3.72 -14.86
CA VAL A 195 -12.90 -4.61 -15.96
C VAL A 195 -12.92 -3.87 -17.28
N VAL A 196 -13.54 -2.68 -17.34
CA VAL A 196 -13.62 -1.86 -18.57
C VAL A 196 -12.23 -1.45 -19.02
N VAL A 197 -11.40 -0.95 -18.13
CA VAL A 197 -10.05 -0.49 -18.45
C VAL A 197 -9.18 -1.64 -18.96
N VAL A 198 -9.16 -2.76 -18.25
CA VAL A 198 -8.39 -3.94 -18.62
C VAL A 198 -8.90 -4.52 -19.94
N PHE A 199 -10.22 -4.59 -20.14
CA PHE A 199 -10.83 -5.01 -21.39
C PHE A 199 -10.33 -4.15 -22.55
N LEU A 200 -10.36 -2.83 -22.42
CA LEU A 200 -9.91 -1.90 -23.44
C LEU A 200 -8.42 -2.06 -23.75
N VAL A 201 -7.57 -2.16 -22.73
CA VAL A 201 -6.11 -2.33 -22.93
C VAL A 201 -5.81 -3.62 -23.69
N VAL A 202 -6.41 -4.75 -23.29
CA VAL A 202 -6.21 -6.03 -23.95
C VAL A 202 -6.79 -6.01 -25.36
N ALA A 203 -7.99 -5.44 -25.55
CA ALA A 203 -8.62 -5.30 -26.88
C ALA A 203 -7.76 -4.48 -27.85
N LEU A 204 -7.23 -3.34 -27.40
CA LEU A 204 -6.34 -2.49 -28.20
C LEU A 204 -5.00 -3.16 -28.49
N SER A 205 -4.42 -3.86 -27.51
CA SER A 205 -3.12 -4.55 -27.66
C SER A 205 -3.18 -5.69 -28.67
N PHE A 206 -4.25 -6.46 -28.65
CA PHE A 206 -4.43 -7.60 -29.55
C PHE A 206 -5.29 -7.27 -30.80
N LYS A 207 -5.95 -6.11 -30.82
CA LYS A 207 -6.93 -5.73 -31.83
C LYS A 207 -7.99 -6.83 -32.05
N ALA A 208 -8.46 -7.38 -30.93
CA ALA A 208 -9.36 -8.53 -30.85
C ALA A 208 -10.33 -8.38 -29.69
N VAL A 209 -11.50 -9.01 -29.78
CA VAL A 209 -12.52 -9.04 -28.72
C VAL A 209 -12.41 -10.33 -27.89
N GLY A 210 -12.07 -11.45 -28.51
CA GLY A 210 -11.99 -12.74 -27.81
C GLY A 210 -10.86 -12.80 -26.80
N ALA A 211 -9.74 -12.11 -27.03
CA ALA A 211 -8.63 -12.07 -26.06
C ALA A 211 -9.02 -11.40 -24.72
N PRO A 212 -9.61 -10.19 -24.69
CA PRO A 212 -10.06 -9.60 -23.42
C PRO A 212 -11.18 -10.40 -22.76
N VAL A 213 -12.12 -10.97 -23.53
CA VAL A 213 -13.17 -11.85 -22.96
C VAL A 213 -12.54 -13.04 -22.24
N LEU A 214 -11.57 -13.74 -22.85
CA LEU A 214 -10.87 -14.84 -22.19
C LEU A 214 -10.17 -14.38 -20.92
N THR A 215 -9.50 -13.24 -20.96
CA THR A 215 -8.81 -12.67 -19.80
C THR A 215 -9.79 -12.35 -18.67
N MET A 216 -10.95 -11.74 -18.98
CA MET A 216 -11.97 -11.39 -17.98
C MET A 216 -12.61 -12.64 -17.36
N VAL A 217 -12.93 -13.66 -18.17
CA VAL A 217 -13.46 -14.95 -17.66
C VAL A 217 -12.43 -15.61 -16.73
N THR A 218 -11.15 -15.58 -17.10
CA THR A 218 -10.07 -16.13 -16.26
C THR A 218 -9.97 -15.37 -14.93
N ALA A 219 -10.03 -14.05 -14.97
CA ALA A 219 -9.95 -13.20 -13.79
C ALA A 219 -11.16 -13.35 -12.86
N GLY A 220 -12.37 -13.38 -13.43
CA GLY A 220 -13.61 -13.63 -12.67
C GLY A 220 -13.62 -15.01 -12.00
N LEU A 221 -13.13 -16.03 -12.71
CA LEU A 221 -12.96 -17.38 -12.17
C LEU A 221 -11.97 -17.40 -10.99
N ALA A 222 -10.81 -16.77 -11.16
CA ALA A 222 -9.80 -16.70 -10.10
C ALA A 222 -10.31 -15.90 -8.89
N LEU A 223 -10.98 -14.75 -9.11
CA LEU A 223 -11.54 -13.91 -8.05
C LEU A 223 -12.60 -14.66 -7.25
N SER A 224 -13.52 -15.38 -7.91
CA SER A 224 -14.55 -16.17 -7.23
C SER A 224 -13.95 -17.23 -6.30
N ILE A 225 -12.85 -17.85 -6.68
CA ILE A 225 -12.13 -18.85 -5.87
C ILE A 225 -11.42 -18.17 -4.69
N VAL A 226 -10.72 -17.06 -4.93
CA VAL A 226 -9.95 -16.35 -3.88
C VAL A 226 -10.84 -15.82 -2.78
N VAL A 227 -11.95 -15.16 -3.13
CA VAL A 227 -12.89 -14.59 -2.14
C VAL A 227 -13.45 -15.67 -1.21
N ARG A 228 -13.70 -16.88 -1.73
CA ARG A 228 -14.19 -18.00 -0.93
C ARG A 228 -13.10 -18.62 -0.03
N ILE A 229 -11.92 -18.86 -0.59
CA ILE A 229 -10.80 -19.42 0.20
C ILE A 229 -10.36 -18.41 1.28
N ALA A 230 -10.31 -17.13 0.97
CA ALA A 230 -9.96 -16.08 1.94
C ALA A 230 -11.01 -15.97 3.06
N GLY A 231 -12.31 -16.07 2.72
CA GLY A 231 -13.38 -16.08 3.72
C GLY A 231 -13.31 -17.28 4.66
N TRP A 232 -13.07 -18.48 4.12
CA TRP A 232 -12.87 -19.70 4.92
C TRP A 232 -11.63 -19.60 5.80
N PHE A 233 -10.51 -19.13 5.24
CA PHE A 233 -9.26 -18.97 5.97
C PHE A 233 -9.38 -17.99 7.14
N GLY A 234 -10.11 -16.89 6.93
CA GLY A 234 -10.40 -15.90 7.98
C GLY A 234 -11.20 -16.51 9.14
N GLN A 235 -12.20 -17.35 8.84
CA GLN A 235 -13.02 -18.00 9.87
C GLN A 235 -12.26 -19.09 10.64
N GLU A 236 -11.53 -19.95 9.94
CA GLU A 236 -10.87 -21.13 10.54
C GLU A 236 -9.66 -20.75 11.38
N PHE A 237 -8.87 -19.77 10.91
CA PHE A 237 -7.61 -19.38 11.57
C PHE A 237 -7.71 -18.08 12.37
N GLY A 238 -8.88 -17.45 12.43
CA GLY A 238 -9.08 -16.22 13.18
C GLY A 238 -8.30 -15.00 12.63
N PHE A 239 -7.94 -15.03 11.37
CA PHE A 239 -7.33 -13.87 10.71
C PHE A 239 -8.44 -12.93 10.22
N ASP A 240 -8.63 -11.82 10.91
CA ASP A 240 -9.47 -10.74 10.40
C ASP A 240 -8.78 -10.09 9.19
N VAL A 241 -9.31 -10.36 7.99
CA VAL A 241 -8.88 -9.65 6.78
C VAL A 241 -9.54 -8.28 6.78
N PRO A 242 -8.78 -7.18 6.91
CA PRO A 242 -9.34 -5.84 6.89
C PRO A 242 -10.10 -5.58 5.58
N LYS A 243 -11.27 -4.98 5.65
CA LYS A 243 -12.12 -4.72 4.47
C LYS A 243 -11.49 -3.76 3.46
N GLU A 244 -10.52 -2.97 3.88
CA GLU A 244 -9.72 -2.11 3.01
C GLU A 244 -8.88 -2.89 2.00
N ILE A 245 -8.58 -4.15 2.30
CA ILE A 245 -7.79 -5.00 1.40
C ILE A 245 -8.62 -5.47 0.21
N GLU A 246 -9.92 -5.61 0.34
CA GLU A 246 -10.78 -6.22 -0.69
C GLU A 246 -10.66 -5.52 -2.06
N PRO A 247 -10.77 -4.18 -2.18
CA PRO A 247 -10.55 -3.48 -3.45
C PRO A 247 -9.13 -3.69 -4.02
N VAL A 248 -8.13 -3.76 -3.13
CA VAL A 248 -6.73 -3.99 -3.51
C VAL A 248 -6.55 -5.40 -4.06
N LEU A 249 -7.16 -6.43 -3.42
CA LEU A 249 -7.13 -7.81 -3.91
C LEU A 249 -7.81 -7.95 -5.26
N VAL A 250 -8.94 -7.25 -5.48
CA VAL A 250 -9.63 -7.22 -6.78
C VAL A 250 -8.72 -6.63 -7.87
N ALA A 251 -8.13 -5.46 -7.62
CA ALA A 251 -7.24 -4.81 -8.57
C ALA A 251 -5.99 -5.65 -8.85
N LEU A 252 -5.41 -6.26 -7.82
CA LEU A 252 -4.25 -7.15 -7.92
C LEU A 252 -4.59 -8.41 -8.72
N MET A 253 -5.74 -9.06 -8.45
CA MET A 253 -6.19 -10.26 -9.17
C MET A 253 -6.40 -9.97 -10.65
N LEU A 254 -7.20 -8.94 -10.97
CA LEU A 254 -7.48 -8.54 -12.35
C LEU A 254 -6.19 -8.15 -13.09
N GLY A 255 -5.30 -7.44 -12.41
CA GLY A 255 -4.01 -7.05 -12.96
C GLY A 255 -3.09 -8.22 -13.26
N ILE A 256 -2.84 -9.10 -12.28
CA ILE A 256 -1.91 -10.24 -12.41
C ILE A 256 -2.43 -11.29 -13.39
N VAL A 257 -3.72 -11.63 -13.34
CA VAL A 257 -4.32 -12.58 -14.30
C VAL A 257 -4.23 -12.04 -15.72
N THR A 258 -4.44 -10.73 -15.87
CA THR A 258 -4.30 -10.07 -17.18
C THR A 258 -2.86 -10.11 -17.68
N ASP A 259 -1.91 -9.79 -16.81
CA ASP A 259 -0.49 -9.81 -17.13
C ASP A 259 -0.05 -11.19 -17.61
N TYR A 260 -0.32 -12.23 -16.84
CA TYR A 260 0.03 -13.61 -17.22
C TYR A 260 -0.71 -14.08 -18.47
N SER A 261 -1.98 -13.71 -18.63
CA SER A 261 -2.75 -14.04 -19.84
C SER A 261 -2.17 -13.40 -21.10
N ILE A 262 -1.69 -12.14 -21.01
CA ILE A 262 -1.08 -11.43 -22.14
C ILE A 262 0.15 -12.17 -22.67
N PHE A 263 0.95 -12.79 -21.79
CA PHE A 263 2.12 -13.56 -22.24
C PHE A 263 1.70 -14.79 -23.06
N PHE A 264 0.75 -15.60 -22.58
CA PHE A 264 0.25 -16.75 -23.33
C PHE A 264 -0.44 -16.33 -24.65
N LEU A 265 -1.25 -15.26 -24.62
CA LEU A 265 -1.88 -14.69 -25.81
C LEU A 265 -0.85 -14.20 -26.82
N SER A 266 0.20 -13.51 -26.37
CA SER A 266 1.27 -12.99 -27.25
C SER A 266 2.04 -14.13 -27.90
N GLY A 267 2.42 -15.16 -27.13
CA GLY A 267 3.09 -16.34 -27.64
C GLY A 267 2.25 -17.12 -28.64
N MET A 268 0.96 -17.35 -28.30
CA MET A 268 0.02 -18.01 -29.20
C MET A 268 -0.13 -17.24 -30.55
N ARG A 269 -0.27 -15.90 -30.47
CA ARG A 269 -0.39 -15.05 -31.65
C ARG A 269 0.86 -15.11 -32.54
N GLU A 270 2.05 -15.09 -31.94
CA GLU A 270 3.33 -15.18 -32.66
C GLU A 270 3.47 -16.53 -33.38
N ARG A 271 3.13 -17.63 -32.71
CA ARG A 271 3.18 -18.98 -33.28
C ARG A 271 2.17 -19.19 -34.40
N LEU A 272 0.94 -18.73 -34.22
CA LEU A 272 -0.08 -18.78 -35.27
C LEU A 272 0.29 -17.94 -36.48
N ALA A 273 0.95 -16.78 -36.28
CA ALA A 273 1.47 -15.95 -37.37
C ALA A 273 2.65 -16.62 -38.09
N ALA A 274 3.47 -17.41 -37.37
CA ALA A 274 4.54 -18.22 -37.99
C ALA A 274 4.04 -19.43 -38.79
N GLY A 275 2.72 -19.72 -38.75
CA GLY A 275 2.11 -20.80 -39.51
C GLY A 275 1.87 -22.10 -38.72
N ASP A 276 2.18 -22.13 -37.42
CA ASP A 276 1.94 -23.29 -36.58
C ASP A 276 0.45 -23.66 -36.52
N GLN A 277 0.14 -24.97 -36.48
CA GLN A 277 -1.21 -25.42 -36.22
C GLN A 277 -1.65 -25.08 -34.80
N ARG A 278 -2.97 -24.99 -34.58
CA ARG A 278 -3.58 -24.56 -33.30
C ARG A 278 -2.99 -25.25 -32.07
N LEU A 279 -2.92 -26.59 -32.10
CA LEU A 279 -2.45 -27.37 -30.93
C LEU A 279 -0.95 -27.25 -30.72
N ASP A 280 -0.17 -27.18 -31.79
CA ASP A 280 1.29 -27.00 -31.71
C ASP A 280 1.62 -25.58 -31.27
N ALA A 281 0.91 -24.56 -31.78
CA ALA A 281 1.05 -23.17 -31.31
C ALA A 281 0.75 -23.06 -29.82
N ALA A 282 -0.33 -23.67 -29.34
CA ALA A 282 -0.67 -23.69 -27.91
C ALA A 282 0.39 -24.42 -27.08
N ARG A 283 0.88 -25.57 -27.56
CA ARG A 283 1.91 -26.37 -26.88
C ARG A 283 3.24 -25.61 -26.77
N HIS A 284 3.70 -24.99 -27.88
CA HIS A 284 4.93 -24.23 -27.89
C HIS A 284 4.82 -22.98 -26.99
N SER A 285 3.72 -22.22 -27.10
CA SER A 285 3.47 -21.08 -26.24
C SER A 285 3.42 -21.45 -24.75
N THR A 286 2.70 -22.53 -24.38
CA THR A 286 2.62 -22.98 -23.00
C THR A 286 3.98 -23.44 -22.48
N GLY A 287 4.74 -24.21 -23.28
CA GLY A 287 6.07 -24.69 -22.88
C GLY A 287 7.10 -23.56 -22.69
N GLU A 288 6.96 -22.47 -23.41
CA GLU A 288 7.83 -21.31 -23.34
C GLU A 288 7.49 -20.41 -22.12
N PHE A 289 6.21 -20.10 -21.92
CA PHE A 289 5.78 -19.11 -20.93
C PHE A 289 5.43 -19.68 -19.56
N ALA A 290 4.92 -20.91 -19.44
CA ALA A 290 4.50 -21.44 -18.17
C ALA A 290 5.63 -21.46 -17.10
N PRO A 291 6.87 -21.89 -17.41
CA PRO A 291 7.94 -21.87 -16.42
C PRO A 291 8.25 -20.45 -15.93
N ILE A 292 8.14 -19.45 -16.82
CA ILE A 292 8.40 -18.05 -16.51
C ILE A 292 7.28 -17.53 -15.61
N VAL A 293 6.01 -17.77 -15.95
CA VAL A 293 4.82 -17.37 -15.15
C VAL A 293 4.86 -18.00 -13.76
N PHE A 294 5.23 -19.30 -13.65
CA PHE A 294 5.34 -19.95 -12.34
C PHE A 294 6.41 -19.32 -11.45
N VAL A 295 7.61 -19.07 -11.98
CA VAL A 295 8.68 -18.43 -11.20
C VAL A 295 8.30 -17.01 -10.84
N ALA A 296 7.75 -16.26 -11.78
CA ALA A 296 7.28 -14.90 -11.62
C ALA A 296 6.19 -14.80 -10.54
N GLY A 297 5.13 -15.58 -10.65
CA GLY A 297 4.05 -15.61 -9.66
C GLY A 297 4.55 -16.05 -8.27
N LEU A 298 5.46 -17.03 -8.20
CA LEU A 298 6.05 -17.44 -6.94
C LEU A 298 6.89 -16.30 -6.32
N THR A 299 7.59 -15.50 -7.15
CA THR A 299 8.38 -14.36 -6.69
C THR A 299 7.47 -13.29 -6.07
N VAL A 300 6.35 -12.96 -6.73
CA VAL A 300 5.40 -11.97 -6.21
C VAL A 300 4.70 -12.50 -4.96
N ALA A 301 4.31 -13.76 -4.93
CA ALA A 301 3.70 -14.38 -3.75
C ALA A 301 4.65 -14.41 -2.54
N ALA A 302 5.91 -14.83 -2.76
CA ALA A 302 6.93 -14.83 -1.70
C ALA A 302 7.26 -13.42 -1.21
N GLY A 303 7.34 -12.42 -2.12
CA GLY A 303 7.50 -11.02 -1.77
C GLY A 303 6.34 -10.50 -0.91
N SER A 304 5.09 -10.86 -1.24
CA SER A 304 3.91 -10.50 -0.44
C SER A 304 3.92 -11.15 0.95
N LEU A 305 4.39 -12.40 1.06
CA LEU A 305 4.56 -13.08 2.34
C LEU A 305 5.64 -12.43 3.23
N ALA A 306 6.54 -11.59 2.68
CA ALA A 306 7.49 -10.83 3.49
C ALA A 306 6.80 -9.91 4.53
N LEU A 307 5.54 -9.51 4.29
CA LEU A 307 4.72 -8.77 5.26
C LEU A 307 4.44 -9.54 6.55
N LEU A 308 4.58 -10.87 6.56
CA LEU A 308 4.52 -11.67 7.80
C LEU A 308 5.67 -11.38 8.77
N ALA A 309 6.77 -10.76 8.28
CA ALA A 309 7.88 -10.34 9.14
C ALA A 309 7.57 -9.08 9.96
N SER A 310 6.44 -8.42 9.70
CA SER A 310 5.97 -7.26 10.47
C SER A 310 5.43 -7.67 11.85
N GLU A 311 5.59 -6.79 12.81
CA GLU A 311 4.91 -6.88 14.11
C GLU A 311 3.52 -6.22 14.08
N VAL A 312 3.27 -5.33 13.11
CA VAL A 312 1.97 -4.68 12.92
C VAL A 312 0.96 -5.67 12.34
N THR A 313 -0.12 -5.91 13.08
CA THR A 313 -1.14 -6.95 12.76
C THR A 313 -1.73 -6.80 11.35
N VAL A 314 -1.99 -5.58 10.91
CA VAL A 314 -2.54 -5.29 9.59
C VAL A 314 -1.63 -5.84 8.48
N PHE A 315 -0.33 -5.59 8.52
CA PHE A 315 0.59 -6.10 7.49
C PHE A 315 0.68 -7.62 7.51
N ARG A 316 0.63 -8.24 8.70
CA ARG A 316 0.58 -9.70 8.83
C ARG A 316 -0.68 -10.30 8.19
N SER A 317 -1.79 -9.58 8.20
CA SER A 317 -3.04 -10.00 7.55
C SER A 317 -3.02 -9.77 6.03
N PHE A 318 -2.37 -8.69 5.55
CA PHE A 318 -2.24 -8.37 4.13
C PHE A 318 -1.42 -9.43 3.36
N GLY A 319 -0.29 -9.88 3.91
CA GLY A 319 0.65 -10.78 3.24
C GLY A 319 0.01 -12.06 2.70
N PRO A 320 -0.64 -12.87 3.56
CA PRO A 320 -1.28 -14.12 3.14
C PRO A 320 -2.41 -13.91 2.12
N GLY A 321 -3.24 -12.87 2.30
CA GLY A 321 -4.33 -12.55 1.36
C GLY A 321 -3.82 -12.23 -0.04
N MET A 322 -2.80 -11.40 -0.14
CA MET A 322 -2.16 -11.08 -1.42
C MET A 322 -1.45 -12.30 -2.01
N ALA A 323 -0.70 -13.06 -1.22
CA ALA A 323 -0.02 -14.26 -1.69
C ALA A 323 -0.99 -15.32 -2.22
N LEU A 324 -2.11 -15.56 -1.52
CA LEU A 324 -3.19 -16.44 -1.98
C LEU A 324 -3.75 -15.96 -3.32
N THR A 325 -4.04 -14.67 -3.44
CA THR A 325 -4.54 -14.04 -4.67
C THR A 325 -3.59 -14.29 -5.84
N ILE A 326 -2.29 -14.09 -5.63
CA ILE A 326 -1.25 -14.29 -6.64
C ILE A 326 -1.14 -15.75 -7.03
N VAL A 327 -1.10 -16.67 -6.08
CA VAL A 327 -0.94 -18.11 -6.33
C VAL A 327 -2.15 -18.66 -7.10
N VAL A 328 -3.37 -18.33 -6.69
CA VAL A 328 -4.58 -18.74 -7.40
C VAL A 328 -4.62 -18.13 -8.80
N GLY A 329 -4.38 -16.82 -8.94
CA GLY A 329 -4.33 -16.15 -10.23
C GLY A 329 -3.30 -16.76 -11.17
N MET A 330 -2.10 -17.07 -10.66
CA MET A 330 -1.03 -17.75 -11.38
C MET A 330 -1.46 -19.17 -11.84
N LEU A 331 -2.03 -19.97 -10.96
CA LEU A 331 -2.46 -21.35 -11.28
C LEU A 331 -3.57 -21.36 -12.32
N VAL A 332 -4.59 -20.51 -12.14
CA VAL A 332 -5.68 -20.37 -13.11
C VAL A 332 -5.12 -19.89 -14.46
N SER A 333 -4.31 -18.81 -14.48
CA SER A 333 -3.75 -18.29 -15.72
C SER A 333 -2.84 -19.28 -16.43
N ALA A 334 -1.99 -20.01 -15.69
CA ALA A 334 -1.06 -20.97 -16.31
C ALA A 334 -1.73 -22.24 -16.85
N THR A 335 -2.93 -22.58 -16.38
CA THR A 335 -3.64 -23.82 -16.80
C THR A 335 -4.86 -23.52 -17.68
N PHE A 336 -5.77 -22.63 -17.21
CA PHE A 336 -7.02 -22.34 -17.90
C PHE A 336 -6.80 -21.58 -19.22
N VAL A 337 -5.95 -20.53 -19.21
CA VAL A 337 -5.69 -19.74 -20.45
C VAL A 337 -5.09 -20.60 -21.56
N PRO A 338 -4.01 -21.40 -21.35
CA PRO A 338 -3.50 -22.29 -22.39
C PRO A 338 -4.50 -23.36 -22.83
N ALA A 339 -5.32 -23.90 -21.93
CA ALA A 339 -6.36 -24.86 -22.27
C ALA A 339 -7.43 -24.23 -23.21
N CYS A 340 -7.86 -23.01 -22.92
CA CYS A 340 -8.78 -22.26 -23.76
C CYS A 340 -8.13 -21.88 -25.11
N LEU A 341 -6.85 -21.48 -25.13
CA LEU A 341 -6.12 -21.21 -26.37
C LEU A 341 -5.99 -22.45 -27.26
N ALA A 342 -5.74 -23.62 -26.67
CA ALA A 342 -5.73 -24.90 -27.38
C ALA A 342 -7.12 -25.28 -27.91
N THR A 343 -8.21 -24.80 -27.30
CA THR A 343 -9.59 -25.09 -27.68
C THR A 343 -10.07 -24.14 -28.80
N PHE A 344 -9.94 -22.83 -28.59
CA PHE A 344 -10.51 -21.82 -29.47
C PHE A 344 -9.53 -21.30 -30.53
N GLY A 345 -8.22 -21.37 -30.27
CA GLY A 345 -7.17 -21.05 -31.26
C GLY A 345 -7.28 -19.66 -31.87
N ARG A 346 -7.45 -19.59 -33.20
CA ARG A 346 -7.57 -18.32 -33.95
C ARG A 346 -8.84 -17.54 -33.58
N GLY A 347 -9.89 -18.20 -33.09
CA GLY A 347 -11.14 -17.57 -32.68
C GLY A 347 -10.96 -16.54 -31.53
N VAL A 348 -9.98 -16.74 -30.63
CA VAL A 348 -9.65 -15.79 -29.58
C VAL A 348 -9.20 -14.43 -30.13
N PHE A 349 -8.67 -14.39 -31.36
CA PHE A 349 -8.18 -13.18 -32.01
C PHE A 349 -9.18 -12.57 -33.01
N TRP A 350 -10.45 -12.98 -32.97
CA TRP A 350 -11.51 -12.35 -33.78
C TRP A 350 -11.70 -10.88 -33.35
N PRO A 351 -11.90 -9.90 -34.28
CA PRO A 351 -12.12 -10.04 -35.72
C PRO A 351 -10.84 -10.05 -36.59
N ARG A 352 -9.65 -9.88 -36.01
CA ARG A 352 -8.38 -9.79 -36.76
C ARG A 352 -7.43 -10.94 -36.40
N PRO A 353 -7.67 -12.16 -36.93
CA PRO A 353 -6.78 -13.29 -36.67
C PRO A 353 -5.37 -13.03 -37.21
N PRO A 354 -4.34 -13.60 -36.56
CA PRO A 354 -2.96 -13.46 -37.01
C PRO A 354 -2.80 -13.98 -38.45
N ARG A 355 -2.15 -13.17 -39.29
CA ARG A 355 -1.79 -13.54 -40.67
C ARG A 355 -0.32 -13.85 -40.73
N SER A 356 0.10 -14.84 -41.51
CA SER A 356 1.50 -15.05 -41.82
C SER A 356 2.07 -13.78 -42.46
N PRO A 357 3.27 -13.34 -42.05
CA PRO A 357 3.94 -12.25 -42.77
C PRO A 357 4.10 -12.66 -44.22
N ALA A 358 3.65 -11.83 -45.15
CA ALA A 358 4.00 -12.04 -46.57
C ALA A 358 5.53 -12.04 -46.68
N ALA A 359 6.07 -13.06 -47.35
CA ALA A 359 7.53 -13.19 -47.56
C ALA A 359 8.01 -11.94 -48.30
N GLY A 360 8.64 -11.00 -47.62
CA GLY A 360 9.20 -9.79 -48.22
C GLY A 360 9.21 -8.53 -47.36
N GLY A 361 8.53 -8.48 -46.20
CA GLY A 361 8.46 -7.29 -45.38
C GLY A 361 9.41 -7.36 -44.18
N GLY A 362 10.67 -7.05 -44.34
CA GLY A 362 11.59 -6.74 -43.24
C GLY A 362 11.23 -5.40 -42.61
N GLU A 363 10.14 -5.33 -41.80
CA GLU A 363 9.85 -4.15 -41.03
C GLU A 363 10.92 -3.99 -39.91
N THR A 364 11.89 -3.14 -40.18
CA THR A 364 12.75 -2.60 -39.11
C THR A 364 11.89 -1.72 -38.22
N HIS A 365 11.36 -2.30 -37.14
CA HIS A 365 10.62 -1.53 -36.13
C HIS A 365 11.47 -0.36 -35.62
N PRO A 366 10.92 0.87 -35.51
CA PRO A 366 11.64 2.03 -34.99
C PRO A 366 12.24 1.77 -33.59
N ARG A 367 11.62 0.88 -32.81
CA ARG A 367 12.16 0.41 -31.52
C ARG A 367 13.49 -0.35 -31.63
N SER A 368 13.77 -1.02 -32.76
CA SER A 368 15.05 -1.72 -32.95
C SER A 368 16.22 -0.73 -33.08
N ARG A 369 15.98 0.48 -33.62
CA ARG A 369 16.97 1.55 -33.70
C ARG A 369 17.32 2.11 -32.31
N VAL A 370 16.32 2.35 -31.45
CA VAL A 370 16.53 2.82 -30.07
C VAL A 370 17.31 1.78 -29.26
N VAL A 371 16.91 0.50 -29.32
CA VAL A 371 17.64 -0.58 -28.64
C VAL A 371 19.06 -0.70 -29.19
N GLY A 372 19.26 -0.57 -30.53
CA GLY A 372 20.57 -0.54 -31.14
C GLY A 372 21.47 0.59 -30.65
N LEU A 373 20.88 1.76 -30.32
CA LEU A 373 21.59 2.91 -29.79
C LEU A 373 21.99 2.72 -28.31
N ILE A 374 21.06 2.34 -27.45
CA ILE A 374 21.30 2.17 -26.01
C ILE A 374 22.19 0.97 -25.69
N THR A 375 22.39 0.04 -26.61
CA THR A 375 23.31 -1.09 -26.46
C THR A 375 24.72 -0.81 -26.95
N ARG A 376 25.00 0.36 -27.55
CA ARG A 376 26.40 0.79 -27.84
C ARG A 376 27.07 1.12 -26.50
N LYS A 377 28.28 0.59 -26.26
CA LYS A 377 29.01 0.79 -24.98
C LYS A 377 29.18 2.27 -24.61
N SER A 378 29.37 3.13 -25.62
CA SER A 378 29.50 4.59 -25.44
C SER A 378 28.22 5.28 -24.99
N VAL A 379 27.03 4.67 -25.22
CA VAL A 379 25.73 5.21 -24.84
C VAL A 379 25.17 4.50 -23.61
N ALA A 380 25.48 3.21 -23.45
CA ALA A 380 24.98 2.39 -22.36
C ALA A 380 25.38 2.95 -20.97
N LEU A 381 26.64 3.35 -20.80
CA LEU A 381 27.13 3.92 -19.54
C LEU A 381 26.46 5.25 -19.18
N PRO A 382 26.40 6.27 -20.07
CA PRO A 382 25.62 7.48 -19.82
C PRO A 382 24.16 7.22 -19.48
N VAL A 383 23.47 6.32 -20.18
CA VAL A 383 22.07 5.95 -19.88
C VAL A 383 21.94 5.38 -18.47
N VAL A 384 22.85 4.50 -18.06
CA VAL A 384 22.87 3.94 -16.71
C VAL A 384 23.11 5.02 -15.66
N VAL A 385 24.11 5.89 -15.86
CA VAL A 385 24.47 6.94 -14.90
C VAL A 385 23.35 7.96 -14.76
N VAL A 386 22.83 8.46 -15.88
CA VAL A 386 21.73 9.44 -15.89
C VAL A 386 20.44 8.82 -15.30
N GLY A 387 20.15 7.57 -15.66
CA GLY A 387 18.97 6.88 -15.14
C GLY A 387 19.05 6.65 -13.62
N ILE A 388 20.21 6.22 -13.09
CA ILE A 388 20.42 6.09 -11.65
C ILE A 388 20.31 7.46 -10.96
N ALA A 389 20.95 8.48 -11.52
CA ALA A 389 20.89 9.83 -10.95
C ALA A 389 19.44 10.37 -10.91
N ALA A 390 18.67 10.15 -11.98
CA ALA A 390 17.26 10.54 -12.05
C ALA A 390 16.40 9.78 -11.01
N LEU A 391 16.60 8.47 -10.85
CA LEU A 391 15.88 7.68 -9.84
C LEU A 391 16.24 8.12 -8.41
N LEU A 392 17.53 8.39 -8.14
CA LEU A 392 17.96 8.85 -6.81
C LEU A 392 17.46 10.27 -6.51
N LEU A 393 17.44 11.15 -7.52
CA LEU A 393 16.85 12.48 -7.38
C LEU A 393 15.34 12.41 -7.10
N ALA A 394 14.62 11.57 -7.83
CA ALA A 394 13.20 11.34 -7.60
C ALA A 394 12.91 10.67 -6.25
N ALA A 395 13.85 9.87 -5.73
CA ALA A 395 13.74 9.24 -4.42
C ALA A 395 14.05 10.18 -3.25
N SER A 396 14.71 11.33 -3.49
CA SER A 396 15.15 12.20 -2.40
C SER A 396 14.02 12.73 -1.50
N PRO A 397 12.81 13.05 -2.01
CA PRO A 397 11.70 13.52 -1.16
C PRO A 397 11.09 12.43 -0.26
N ALA A 398 11.33 11.15 -0.56
CA ALA A 398 10.84 10.06 0.31
C ALA A 398 11.40 10.11 1.75
N ARG A 399 12.43 10.92 2.00
CA ARG A 399 12.99 11.13 3.34
C ARG A 399 12.12 12.04 4.20
N ASP A 400 11.35 12.90 3.55
CA ASP A 400 10.49 13.88 4.19
C ASP A 400 9.05 13.37 4.26
N LEU A 401 8.82 12.06 3.94
CA LEU A 401 7.52 11.41 3.97
C LEU A 401 6.95 11.43 5.40
N GLU A 402 5.86 12.11 5.57
CA GLU A 402 5.11 12.18 6.81
C GLU A 402 3.92 11.20 6.78
N LEU A 403 3.81 10.37 7.84
CA LEU A 403 2.80 9.32 7.93
C LEU A 403 1.61 9.76 8.79
N SER A 404 0.41 9.62 8.24
CA SER A 404 -0.87 9.91 8.89
C SER A 404 -1.71 8.63 9.08
N PHE A 405 -2.72 8.71 9.93
CA PHE A 405 -3.70 7.63 10.09
C PHE A 405 -5.01 7.89 9.34
N GLY A 406 -5.29 9.13 8.99
CA GLY A 406 -6.27 9.61 8.00
C GLY A 406 -7.69 9.04 8.04
N VAL A 407 -8.28 8.70 9.22
CA VAL A 407 -9.63 8.10 9.25
C VAL A 407 -10.71 9.13 8.97
N VAL A 408 -10.69 10.27 9.68
CA VAL A 408 -11.71 11.32 9.56
C VAL A 408 -11.44 12.20 8.34
N ASP A 409 -10.17 12.58 8.15
CA ASP A 409 -9.79 13.52 7.10
C ASP A 409 -9.92 12.94 5.69
N SER A 410 -9.76 11.62 5.55
CA SER A 410 -9.91 10.93 4.26
C SER A 410 -11.36 10.78 3.77
N LEU A 411 -12.35 11.05 4.63
CA LEU A 411 -13.76 10.90 4.27
C LEU A 411 -14.21 11.99 3.30
N PRO A 412 -15.11 11.66 2.36
CA PRO A 412 -15.70 12.67 1.48
C PRO A 412 -16.60 13.62 2.28
N GLN A 413 -16.75 14.86 1.81
CA GLN A 413 -17.60 15.88 2.41
C GLN A 413 -19.10 15.49 2.51
N THR A 414 -19.51 14.46 1.78
CA THR A 414 -20.85 13.88 1.88
C THR A 414 -21.06 13.05 3.14
N SER A 415 -19.98 12.60 3.82
CA SER A 415 -20.04 11.84 5.07
C SER A 415 -20.55 12.73 6.21
N GLU A 416 -21.47 12.19 7.02
CA GLU A 416 -21.97 12.83 8.22
C GLU A 416 -20.85 13.06 9.24
N ALA A 417 -20.03 12.04 9.47
CA ALA A 417 -18.92 12.11 10.43
C ALA A 417 -17.89 13.17 10.05
N LYS A 418 -17.60 13.36 8.74
CA LYS A 418 -16.69 14.40 8.25
C LYS A 418 -17.26 15.80 8.46
N ARG A 419 -18.51 16.04 8.05
CA ARG A 419 -19.16 17.35 8.22
C ARG A 419 -19.26 17.75 9.70
N ALA A 420 -19.59 16.80 10.57
CA ALA A 420 -19.67 17.07 12.00
C ALA A 420 -18.27 17.30 12.62
N ALA A 421 -17.23 16.62 12.14
CA ALA A 421 -15.86 16.88 12.58
C ALA A 421 -15.37 18.27 12.14
N ASP A 422 -15.62 18.66 10.90
CA ASP A 422 -15.25 19.96 10.37
C ASP A 422 -15.99 21.09 11.14
N ALA A 423 -17.29 20.91 11.40
CA ALA A 423 -18.10 21.85 12.21
C ALA A 423 -17.55 21.98 13.65
N ALA A 424 -17.12 20.89 14.27
CA ALA A 424 -16.50 20.91 15.58
C ALA A 424 -15.13 21.64 15.54
N ALA A 425 -14.36 21.41 14.51
CA ALA A 425 -13.05 22.04 14.31
C ALA A 425 -13.13 23.56 14.07
N GLU A 426 -14.13 24.01 13.33
CA GLU A 426 -14.38 25.44 13.08
C GLU A 426 -14.81 26.18 14.36
N GLY A 427 -15.70 25.60 15.16
CA GLY A 427 -16.15 26.20 16.40
C GLY A 427 -15.11 26.17 17.54
N PHE A 428 -14.24 25.18 17.54
CA PHE A 428 -13.17 25.01 18.52
C PHE A 428 -11.79 24.99 17.84
N PHE A 429 -11.30 23.79 17.59
CA PHE A 429 -10.03 23.49 16.87
C PHE A 429 -10.05 22.01 16.45
N PRO A 430 -9.25 21.60 15.45
CA PRO A 430 -9.30 20.24 14.89
C PRO A 430 -9.11 19.09 15.91
N GLY A 431 -8.31 19.30 16.95
CA GLY A 431 -8.04 18.28 17.97
C GLY A 431 -9.18 18.04 18.97
N ILE A 432 -10.25 18.83 18.91
CA ILE A 432 -11.34 18.76 19.90
C ILE A 432 -12.05 17.40 19.90
N VAL A 433 -12.18 16.76 18.74
CA VAL A 433 -12.96 15.51 18.59
C VAL A 433 -12.27 14.26 19.16
N SER A 434 -10.96 14.30 19.41
CA SER A 434 -10.19 13.17 19.92
C SER A 434 -9.03 13.62 20.81
N PRO A 435 -9.29 13.86 22.12
CA PRO A 435 -8.26 14.24 23.07
C PRO A 435 -7.28 13.10 23.35
N THR A 436 -6.06 13.45 23.72
CA THR A 436 -5.01 12.52 24.16
C THR A 436 -4.92 12.55 25.69
N LEU A 437 -4.83 11.38 26.29
CA LEU A 437 -4.63 11.21 27.74
C LEU A 437 -3.14 11.00 28.03
N LEU A 438 -2.60 11.75 28.98
CA LEU A 438 -1.35 11.46 29.66
C LEU A 438 -1.67 10.94 31.05
N LEU A 439 -1.24 9.72 31.36
CA LEU A 439 -1.30 9.10 32.68
C LEU A 439 0.09 9.13 33.29
N VAL A 440 0.19 9.72 34.48
CA VAL A 440 1.43 9.77 35.26
C VAL A 440 1.24 8.92 36.54
N GLU A 441 2.06 7.89 36.67
CA GLU A 441 1.96 6.88 37.72
C GLU A 441 3.23 6.85 38.57
N GLY A 442 3.06 6.64 39.88
CA GLY A 442 4.18 6.51 40.83
C GLY A 442 3.72 6.69 42.25
N PRO A 443 4.50 6.21 43.22
CA PRO A 443 4.13 6.30 44.66
C PRO A 443 3.92 7.75 45.10
N GLY A 444 2.71 8.07 45.58
CA GLY A 444 2.37 9.39 46.08
C GLY A 444 2.32 10.53 45.07
N VAL A 445 2.27 10.24 43.76
CA VAL A 445 2.23 11.25 42.68
C VAL A 445 1.04 12.19 42.82
N ALA A 446 -0.15 11.67 43.19
CA ALA A 446 -1.35 12.50 43.31
C ALA A 446 -1.28 13.55 44.42
N GLN A 447 -0.38 13.37 45.41
CA GLN A 447 -0.15 14.33 46.49
C GLN A 447 0.85 15.43 46.09
N GLN A 448 1.67 15.24 45.09
CA GLN A 448 2.71 16.18 44.66
C GLN A 448 2.13 17.34 43.81
N ARG A 449 1.18 18.10 44.39
CA ARG A 449 0.41 19.14 43.69
C ARG A 449 1.27 20.18 42.94
N SER A 450 2.36 20.60 43.56
CA SER A 450 3.27 21.61 42.96
C SER A 450 4.04 21.04 41.77
N ALA A 451 4.43 19.77 41.82
CA ALA A 451 5.08 19.08 40.72
C ALA A 451 4.11 18.84 39.57
N LEU A 452 2.88 18.40 39.87
CA LEU A 452 1.83 18.20 38.85
C LEU A 452 1.48 19.53 38.17
N ARG A 453 1.40 20.66 38.89
CA ARG A 453 1.20 21.99 38.27
C ARG A 453 2.36 22.39 37.39
N ARG A 454 3.62 22.21 37.83
CA ARG A 454 4.80 22.51 36.98
C ARG A 454 4.80 21.64 35.72
N LEU A 455 4.39 20.38 35.80
CA LEU A 455 4.28 19.53 34.62
C LEU A 455 3.21 20.09 33.67
N GLN A 456 2.04 20.49 34.17
CA GLN A 456 0.99 21.11 33.35
C GLN A 456 1.48 22.38 32.68
N ASP A 457 2.15 23.29 33.39
CA ASP A 457 2.71 24.52 32.83
C ASP A 457 3.74 24.22 31.70
N LEU A 458 4.52 23.15 31.84
CA LEU A 458 5.48 22.71 30.82
C LEU A 458 4.78 22.16 29.58
N LEU A 459 3.66 21.46 29.74
CA LEU A 459 2.85 20.95 28.65
C LEU A 459 2.12 22.08 27.92
N GLU A 460 1.51 23.02 28.64
CA GLU A 460 0.78 24.18 28.08
C GLU A 460 1.68 25.12 27.28
N ARG A 461 2.97 25.17 27.60
CA ARG A 461 3.95 25.97 26.81
C ARG A 461 4.29 25.38 25.46
N ARG A 462 3.90 24.12 25.18
CA ARG A 462 4.12 23.52 23.87
C ARG A 462 3.04 24.02 22.88
N PRO A 463 3.44 24.59 21.73
CA PRO A 463 2.50 25.18 20.78
C PRO A 463 1.57 24.13 20.13
N ALA A 464 1.94 22.86 20.20
CA ALA A 464 1.16 21.74 19.67
C ALA A 464 -0.18 21.55 20.39
N PHE A 465 -0.27 21.95 21.67
CA PHE A 465 -1.50 21.80 22.45
C PHE A 465 -2.33 23.09 22.40
N ALA A 466 -3.63 22.92 22.13
CA ALA A 466 -4.61 23.99 22.28
C ALA A 466 -5.01 24.16 23.75
N ALA A 467 -5.16 23.03 24.48
CA ALA A 467 -5.49 23.02 25.89
C ALA A 467 -4.91 21.78 26.58
N VAL A 468 -4.61 21.94 27.86
CA VAL A 468 -4.25 20.84 28.77
C VAL A 468 -5.11 20.93 30.03
N VAL A 469 -5.99 19.97 30.21
CA VAL A 469 -6.86 19.90 31.40
C VAL A 469 -6.25 18.90 32.38
N GLY A 470 -5.87 19.39 33.56
CA GLY A 470 -5.16 18.58 34.52
C GLY A 470 -5.32 19.08 35.97
N PRO A 471 -4.46 18.61 36.89
CA PRO A 471 -4.56 18.93 38.30
C PRO A 471 -4.49 20.43 38.68
N ALA A 472 -3.92 21.29 37.80
CA ALA A 472 -3.87 22.74 38.02
C ALA A 472 -5.23 23.43 37.81
N ASN A 473 -6.04 22.93 36.91
CA ASN A 473 -7.36 23.52 36.55
C ASN A 473 -8.47 23.07 37.50
N GLN A 474 -8.21 22.11 38.41
CA GLN A 474 -9.24 21.57 39.30
C GLN A 474 -9.50 22.54 40.47
N PRO A 475 -10.74 23.04 40.65
CA PRO A 475 -11.10 23.80 41.84
C PRO A 475 -10.82 22.99 43.11
N SER A 476 -10.25 23.64 44.13
CA SER A 476 -9.85 22.96 45.37
C SER A 476 -11.00 22.33 46.16
N ALA A 477 -12.24 22.75 45.93
CA ALA A 477 -13.44 22.33 46.64
C ALA A 477 -14.13 21.08 46.04
N VAL A 478 -13.87 20.71 44.78
CA VAL A 478 -14.57 19.60 44.08
C VAL A 478 -13.57 18.58 43.60
N SER A 479 -13.03 17.75 44.50
CA SER A 479 -12.19 16.63 44.13
C SER A 479 -13.06 15.42 43.78
N LEU A 480 -13.57 15.36 42.55
CA LEU A 480 -14.34 14.20 42.05
C LEU A 480 -13.42 13.02 41.68
N GLY A 481 -12.16 13.02 42.03
CA GLY A 481 -11.23 11.99 41.60
C GLY A 481 -10.93 12.01 40.09
N ALA A 482 -11.31 13.08 39.38
CA ALA A 482 -11.27 13.12 37.93
C ALA A 482 -9.87 13.16 37.33
N VAL A 483 -8.93 13.87 37.94
CA VAL A 483 -7.56 14.08 37.45
C VAL A 483 -6.47 13.63 38.39
N ARG A 484 -6.82 13.33 39.65
CA ARG A 484 -5.93 12.74 40.68
C ARG A 484 -6.62 11.51 41.27
N SER A 485 -5.95 10.35 41.26
CA SER A 485 -6.52 9.11 41.76
C SER A 485 -6.76 9.16 43.25
N THR A 486 -7.78 8.47 43.71
CA THR A 486 -8.09 8.28 45.14
C THR A 486 -7.06 7.36 45.83
N SER A 487 -6.39 6.48 45.04
CA SER A 487 -5.28 5.66 45.51
C SER A 487 -4.03 6.48 45.89
N GLY A 488 -3.94 7.70 45.40
CA GLY A 488 -2.79 8.58 45.60
C GLY A 488 -1.60 8.34 44.66
N ASN A 489 -1.66 7.33 43.80
CA ASN A 489 -0.52 6.87 43.00
C ASN A 489 -0.59 7.27 41.52
N ALA A 490 -1.64 7.93 41.09
CA ALA A 490 -1.78 8.35 39.70
C ALA A 490 -2.37 9.76 39.57
N ALA A 491 -1.95 10.46 38.53
CA ALA A 491 -2.55 11.69 38.04
C ALA A 491 -2.72 11.60 36.54
N ARG A 492 -3.74 12.25 35.98
CA ARG A 492 -3.98 12.26 34.55
C ARG A 492 -4.23 13.66 33.99
N TYR A 493 -3.85 13.85 32.74
CA TYR A 493 -4.05 15.06 31.97
C TYR A 493 -4.79 14.72 30.69
N VAL A 494 -5.79 15.50 30.35
CA VAL A 494 -6.46 15.44 29.05
C VAL A 494 -5.90 16.56 28.20
N MET A 495 -5.21 16.20 27.12
CA MET A 495 -4.50 17.12 26.25
C MET A 495 -5.24 17.19 24.91
N PHE A 496 -5.49 18.40 24.47
CA PHE A 496 -6.13 18.66 23.17
C PHE A 496 -5.08 19.20 22.20
N LEU A 497 -4.82 18.48 21.14
CA LEU A 497 -3.92 18.91 20.07
C LEU A 497 -4.57 20.04 19.26
N ARG A 498 -3.79 21.01 18.82
CA ARG A 498 -4.28 22.10 17.98
C ARG A 498 -4.67 21.65 16.58
N GLN A 499 -4.00 20.61 16.09
CA GLN A 499 -4.17 20.05 14.76
C GLN A 499 -4.99 18.75 14.78
N ALA A 500 -5.33 18.24 13.59
CA ALA A 500 -6.08 17.01 13.44
C ALA A 500 -5.38 15.83 14.18
N PRO A 501 -6.06 15.13 15.08
CA PRO A 501 -5.44 14.18 16.01
C PRO A 501 -4.74 12.99 15.34
N LEU A 502 -5.21 12.59 14.15
CA LEU A 502 -4.69 11.46 13.37
C LEU A 502 -3.81 11.91 12.19
N GLY A 503 -3.55 13.21 12.07
CA GLY A 503 -2.63 13.78 11.08
C GLY A 503 -1.17 13.56 11.48
N ALA A 504 -0.28 13.59 10.51
CA ALA A 504 1.15 13.36 10.69
C ALA A 504 1.78 14.31 11.72
N THR A 505 1.43 15.59 11.68
CA THR A 505 1.95 16.60 12.62
C THR A 505 1.59 16.26 14.06
N ALA A 506 0.35 15.83 14.34
CA ALA A 506 -0.08 15.46 15.69
C ALA A 506 0.64 14.20 16.20
N ILE A 507 0.84 13.21 15.32
CA ILE A 507 1.57 11.97 15.59
C ILE A 507 3.03 12.29 15.92
N ASN A 508 3.70 13.11 15.09
CA ASN A 508 5.08 13.51 15.28
C ASN A 508 5.29 14.31 16.59
N GLU A 509 4.36 15.20 16.91
CA GLU A 509 4.39 15.98 18.17
C GLU A 509 4.24 15.08 19.39
N LEU A 510 3.34 14.09 19.34
CA LEU A 510 3.19 13.14 20.43
C LEU A 510 4.42 12.24 20.58
N HIS A 511 5.02 11.82 19.45
CA HIS A 511 6.28 11.08 19.45
C HIS A 511 7.42 11.89 20.10
N SER A 512 7.53 13.18 19.75
CA SER A 512 8.48 14.11 20.37
C SER A 512 8.23 14.26 21.87
N LEU A 513 6.97 14.47 22.27
CA LEU A 513 6.58 14.57 23.67
C LEU A 513 6.94 13.30 24.45
N ARG A 514 6.68 12.13 23.93
CA ARG A 514 7.01 10.85 24.55
C ARG A 514 8.51 10.74 24.84
N ARG A 515 9.36 11.13 23.88
CA ARG A 515 10.83 11.16 24.07
C ARG A 515 11.26 12.14 25.15
N ASP A 516 10.60 13.30 25.24
CA ASP A 516 10.95 14.36 26.19
C ASP A 516 10.40 14.11 27.60
N MET A 517 9.43 13.20 27.77
CA MET A 517 8.73 12.98 29.04
C MET A 517 9.65 12.72 30.26
N PRO A 518 10.71 11.90 30.16
CA PRO A 518 11.60 11.70 31.30
C PRO A 518 12.23 13.02 31.80
N THR A 519 12.62 13.89 30.84
CA THR A 519 13.19 15.22 31.13
C THR A 519 12.14 16.15 31.72
N LEU A 520 10.90 16.13 31.20
CA LEU A 520 9.81 16.96 31.70
C LEU A 520 9.40 16.55 33.12
N LEU A 521 9.32 15.26 33.40
CA LEU A 521 9.05 14.74 34.74
C LEU A 521 10.15 15.13 35.73
N ALA A 522 11.42 15.03 35.35
CA ALA A 522 12.54 15.46 36.21
C ALA A 522 12.49 16.97 36.49
N ARG A 523 12.23 17.82 35.47
CA ARG A 523 12.05 19.27 35.63
C ARG A 523 10.84 19.63 36.50
N ALA A 524 9.78 18.84 36.40
CA ALA A 524 8.61 19.01 37.27
C ALA A 524 8.88 18.60 38.72
N GLY A 525 9.93 17.84 38.98
CA GLY A 525 10.30 17.35 40.31
C GLY A 525 9.77 15.93 40.61
N MET A 526 9.51 15.14 39.57
CA MET A 526 9.01 13.76 39.66
C MET A 526 9.88 12.78 38.84
N PRO A 527 11.20 12.68 39.08
CA PRO A 527 12.10 11.88 38.24
C PRO A 527 11.84 10.37 38.30
N GLY A 528 11.10 9.89 39.32
CA GLY A 528 10.74 8.47 39.47
C GLY A 528 9.32 8.13 39.03
N ALA A 529 8.57 9.08 38.44
CA ALA A 529 7.24 8.82 37.94
C ALA A 529 7.31 8.27 36.52
N GLU A 530 6.37 7.37 36.17
CA GLU A 530 6.20 6.83 34.84
C GLU A 530 5.08 7.58 34.13
N ALA A 531 5.30 7.89 32.85
CA ALA A 531 4.31 8.53 31.96
C ALA A 531 3.90 7.61 30.83
N SER A 532 2.62 7.47 30.64
CA SER A 532 2.06 6.69 29.56
C SER A 532 0.92 7.45 28.87
N PHE A 533 0.72 7.18 27.57
CA PHE A 533 -0.24 7.90 26.75
C PHE A 533 -1.35 6.98 26.29
N ALA A 534 -2.58 7.53 26.20
CA ALA A 534 -3.74 6.86 25.63
C ALA A 534 -4.55 7.83 24.76
N GLY A 535 -5.46 7.29 23.97
CA GLY A 535 -6.25 8.01 22.98
C GLY A 535 -5.84 7.64 21.57
N ASP A 536 -6.59 8.17 20.60
CA ASP A 536 -6.42 7.76 19.21
C ASP A 536 -5.09 8.21 18.62
N THR A 537 -4.60 9.41 18.98
CA THR A 537 -3.28 9.89 18.55
C THR A 537 -2.15 9.02 19.13
N ALA A 538 -2.28 8.57 20.40
CA ALA A 538 -1.27 7.72 21.01
C ALA A 538 -1.24 6.32 20.39
N LEU A 539 -2.40 5.80 20.02
CA LEU A 539 -2.52 4.55 19.27
C LEU A 539 -1.91 4.67 17.87
N ALA A 540 -2.26 5.74 17.15
CA ALA A 540 -1.72 6.01 15.82
C ALA A 540 -0.18 6.18 15.85
N GLU A 541 0.34 6.91 16.84
CA GLU A 541 1.80 7.09 17.04
C GLU A 541 2.50 5.75 17.27
N GLY A 542 1.93 4.88 18.12
CA GLY A 542 2.47 3.54 18.36
C GLY A 542 2.53 2.70 17.08
N ILE A 543 1.45 2.68 16.28
CA ILE A 543 1.37 1.94 15.02
C ILE A 543 2.35 2.50 13.98
N VAL A 544 2.43 3.83 13.83
CA VAL A 544 3.35 4.48 12.88
C VAL A 544 4.80 4.18 13.27
N THR A 545 5.18 4.38 14.53
CA THR A 545 6.54 4.10 15.01
C THR A 545 6.92 2.63 14.81
N GLN A 546 6.01 1.71 15.11
CA GLN A 546 6.24 0.28 14.88
C GLN A 546 6.37 -0.04 13.38
N THR A 547 5.55 0.61 12.56
CA THR A 547 5.61 0.46 11.09
C THR A 547 6.96 0.92 10.55
N GLU A 548 7.46 2.07 10.97
CA GLU A 548 8.78 2.57 10.57
C GLU A 548 9.92 1.63 10.98
N ALA A 549 9.84 1.05 12.19
CA ALA A 549 10.81 0.06 12.65
C ALA A 549 10.79 -1.23 11.82
N ASP A 550 9.62 -1.64 11.34
CA ASP A 550 9.43 -2.86 10.57
C ASP A 550 9.86 -2.74 9.09
N VAL A 551 9.89 -1.51 8.52
CA VAL A 551 10.20 -1.29 7.10
C VAL A 551 11.50 -1.95 6.67
N GLY A 552 12.57 -1.72 7.41
CA GLY A 552 13.90 -2.28 7.08
C GLY A 552 13.86 -3.82 7.01
N ARG A 553 13.16 -4.44 7.96
CA ARG A 553 12.99 -5.90 8.06
C ARG A 553 12.18 -6.44 6.88
N ILE A 554 11.03 -5.82 6.59
CA ILE A 554 10.12 -6.25 5.51
C ILE A 554 10.81 -6.10 4.15
N VAL A 555 11.42 -4.94 3.86
CA VAL A 555 12.11 -4.69 2.60
C VAL A 555 13.30 -5.64 2.42
N LEU A 556 14.05 -5.93 3.48
CA LEU A 556 15.15 -6.89 3.45
C LEU A 556 14.67 -8.29 3.09
N VAL A 557 13.60 -8.76 3.72
CA VAL A 557 13.01 -10.10 3.48
C VAL A 557 12.44 -10.18 2.06
N ALA A 558 11.65 -9.18 1.62
CA ALA A 558 11.08 -9.14 0.28
C ALA A 558 12.16 -9.12 -0.81
N THR A 559 13.18 -8.27 -0.64
CA THR A 559 14.33 -8.17 -1.56
C THR A 559 15.14 -9.46 -1.55
N GLY A 560 15.36 -10.06 -0.38
CA GLY A 560 16.09 -11.32 -0.22
C GLY A 560 15.42 -12.48 -0.95
N PHE A 561 14.11 -12.65 -0.82
CA PHE A 561 13.35 -13.65 -1.57
C PHE A 561 13.37 -13.38 -3.07
N GLY A 562 13.14 -12.14 -3.51
CA GLY A 562 13.23 -11.75 -4.92
C GLY A 562 14.61 -12.00 -5.50
N PHE A 563 15.67 -11.65 -4.78
CA PHE A 563 17.05 -11.93 -5.16
C PHE A 563 17.34 -13.43 -5.30
N LEU A 564 16.94 -14.22 -4.29
CA LEU A 564 17.14 -15.67 -4.28
C LEU A 564 16.48 -16.33 -5.50
N LEU A 565 15.22 -15.99 -5.77
CA LEU A 565 14.47 -16.56 -6.89
C LEU A 565 15.05 -16.13 -8.25
N LEU A 566 15.49 -14.87 -8.37
CA LEU A 566 16.23 -14.41 -9.55
C LEU A 566 17.55 -15.16 -9.75
N VAL A 567 18.31 -15.39 -8.68
CA VAL A 567 19.55 -16.19 -8.73
C VAL A 567 19.28 -17.61 -9.19
N LEU A 568 18.26 -18.25 -8.64
CA LEU A 568 17.89 -19.64 -9.01
C LEU A 568 17.43 -19.72 -10.47
N PHE A 569 16.62 -18.73 -10.93
CA PHE A 569 16.10 -18.71 -12.29
C PHE A 569 17.18 -18.39 -13.33
N LEU A 570 17.95 -17.33 -13.12
CA LEU A 570 19.01 -16.89 -14.05
C LEU A 570 20.27 -17.72 -13.94
N ARG A 571 20.45 -18.48 -12.83
CA ARG A 571 21.69 -19.18 -12.47
C ARG A 571 22.91 -18.25 -12.57
N ALA A 572 22.75 -17.04 -12.05
CA ALA A 572 23.74 -15.97 -12.05
C ALA A 572 23.62 -15.18 -10.74
N LEU A 573 24.68 -14.51 -10.30
CA LEU A 573 24.69 -13.64 -9.12
C LEU A 573 24.73 -12.15 -9.51
N VAL A 574 25.51 -11.84 -10.55
CA VAL A 574 25.75 -10.43 -10.93
C VAL A 574 24.50 -9.76 -11.49
N ALA A 575 23.76 -10.44 -12.38
CA ALA A 575 22.55 -9.88 -12.94
C ALA A 575 21.48 -9.62 -11.86
N PRO A 576 21.09 -10.57 -11.00
CA PRO A 576 20.17 -10.32 -9.89
C PRO A 576 20.56 -9.14 -9.01
N LEU A 577 21.85 -8.97 -8.72
CA LEU A 577 22.32 -7.90 -7.84
C LEU A 577 21.97 -6.50 -8.38
N TYR A 578 22.36 -6.18 -9.62
CA TYR A 578 22.03 -4.87 -10.18
C TYR A 578 20.55 -4.72 -10.53
N LEU A 579 19.85 -5.81 -10.87
CA LEU A 579 18.41 -5.77 -11.12
C LEU A 579 17.63 -5.40 -9.85
N MET A 580 17.97 -6.01 -8.71
CA MET A 580 17.35 -5.68 -7.43
C MET A 580 17.72 -4.28 -6.95
N ALA A 581 18.98 -3.86 -7.15
CA ALA A 581 19.39 -2.50 -6.79
C ALA A 581 18.61 -1.43 -7.57
N VAL A 582 18.46 -1.60 -8.88
CA VAL A 582 17.68 -0.66 -9.72
C VAL A 582 16.18 -0.72 -9.35
N ASN A 583 15.65 -1.90 -9.04
CA ASN A 583 14.28 -2.04 -8.58
C ASN A 583 14.02 -1.26 -7.27
N LEU A 584 14.91 -1.40 -6.28
CA LEU A 584 14.82 -0.63 -5.03
C LEU A 584 14.90 0.88 -5.26
N MET A 585 15.78 1.33 -6.19
CA MET A 585 15.85 2.75 -6.56
C MET A 585 14.55 3.23 -7.22
N ALA A 586 13.92 2.40 -8.06
CA ALA A 586 12.63 2.71 -8.69
C ALA A 586 11.50 2.81 -7.65
N VAL A 587 11.50 1.91 -6.66
CA VAL A 587 10.55 1.99 -5.53
C VAL A 587 10.79 3.28 -4.73
N GLY A 588 12.04 3.60 -4.39
CA GLY A 588 12.37 4.85 -3.72
C GLY A 588 11.92 6.08 -4.52
N ALA A 589 12.14 6.09 -5.84
CA ALA A 589 11.68 7.16 -6.74
C ALA A 589 10.15 7.29 -6.75
N THR A 590 9.44 6.16 -6.73
CA THR A 590 7.98 6.15 -6.65
C THR A 590 7.48 6.77 -5.34
N LEU A 591 8.07 6.37 -4.20
CA LEU A 591 7.71 6.92 -2.90
C LEU A 591 8.02 8.41 -2.83
N GLY A 592 9.20 8.84 -3.30
CA GLY A 592 9.55 10.27 -3.30
C GLY A 592 8.63 11.13 -4.18
N LEU A 593 8.23 10.63 -5.35
CA LEU A 593 7.24 11.32 -6.18
C LEU A 593 5.84 11.31 -5.56
N THR A 594 5.48 10.24 -4.84
CA THR A 594 4.21 10.19 -4.09
C THR A 594 4.20 11.24 -2.97
N THR A 595 5.30 11.36 -2.22
CA THR A 595 5.48 12.43 -1.21
C THR A 595 5.28 13.83 -1.83
N VAL A 596 5.96 14.13 -2.95
CA VAL A 596 5.81 15.42 -3.63
C VAL A 596 4.36 15.70 -4.02
N VAL A 597 3.67 14.70 -4.56
CA VAL A 597 2.28 14.90 -5.01
C VAL A 597 1.34 15.14 -3.82
N PHE A 598 1.39 14.31 -2.79
CA PHE A 598 0.40 14.33 -1.71
C PHE A 598 0.75 15.27 -0.53
N GLU A 599 1.99 15.73 -0.43
CA GLU A 599 2.37 16.69 0.61
C GLU A 599 2.58 18.12 0.06
N THR A 600 2.92 18.27 -1.24
CA THR A 600 3.22 19.59 -1.82
C THR A 600 2.17 20.07 -2.81
N ILE A 601 1.65 19.19 -3.70
CA ILE A 601 0.73 19.57 -4.78
C ILE A 601 -0.72 19.47 -4.31
N VAL A 602 -1.07 18.39 -3.61
CA VAL A 602 -2.41 18.18 -3.04
C VAL A 602 -2.23 18.07 -1.53
N PRO A 603 -2.21 19.19 -0.80
CA PRO A 603 -1.85 19.19 0.61
C PRO A 603 -2.84 18.37 1.43
N HIS A 604 -2.31 17.30 2.05
CA HIS A 604 -2.99 16.44 3.00
C HIS A 604 -2.28 16.50 4.36
N SER A 605 -2.89 15.92 5.37
CA SER A 605 -2.29 15.81 6.72
C SER A 605 -1.19 14.74 6.83
N GLY A 606 -0.55 14.38 5.71
CA GLY A 606 0.42 13.29 5.54
C GLY A 606 -0.12 12.13 4.72
N VAL A 607 0.75 11.24 4.26
CA VAL A 607 0.38 10.03 3.51
C VAL A 607 -0.08 8.95 4.50
N THR A 608 -1.14 8.22 4.15
CA THR A 608 -1.67 7.15 5.00
C THR A 608 -0.62 6.08 5.27
N PHE A 609 -0.35 5.78 6.53
CA PHE A 609 0.81 5.01 6.99
C PHE A 609 1.04 3.67 6.29
N TYR A 610 0.00 2.91 5.97
CA TYR A 610 0.15 1.59 5.35
C TYR A 610 0.38 1.65 3.83
N VAL A 611 0.07 2.77 3.17
CA VAL A 611 0.14 2.91 1.71
C VAL A 611 1.57 2.80 1.19
N PRO A 612 2.56 3.57 1.68
CA PRO A 612 3.91 3.51 1.15
C PRO A 612 4.54 2.13 1.35
N PHE A 613 4.22 1.44 2.45
CA PHE A 613 4.79 0.12 2.75
C PHE A 613 4.18 -0.99 1.90
N ALA A 614 2.86 -1.01 1.79
CA ALA A 614 2.17 -1.98 0.94
C ALA A 614 2.57 -1.81 -0.54
N ALA A 615 2.65 -0.56 -1.01
CA ALA A 615 3.10 -0.26 -2.36
C ALA A 615 4.57 -0.66 -2.57
N ALA A 616 5.47 -0.34 -1.63
CA ALA A 616 6.88 -0.70 -1.74
C ALA A 616 7.08 -2.22 -1.85
N VAL A 617 6.43 -3.01 -1.00
CA VAL A 617 6.53 -4.48 -1.01
C VAL A 617 6.02 -5.07 -2.33
N LEU A 618 4.85 -4.61 -2.78
CA LEU A 618 4.29 -5.06 -4.06
C LEU A 618 5.16 -4.65 -5.24
N LEU A 619 5.68 -3.43 -5.27
CA LEU A 619 6.56 -2.95 -6.35
C LEU A 619 7.91 -3.67 -6.37
N VAL A 620 8.49 -4.00 -5.20
CA VAL A 620 9.70 -4.84 -5.13
C VAL A 620 9.43 -6.22 -5.72
N ALA A 621 8.30 -6.83 -5.37
CA ALA A 621 7.91 -8.14 -5.82
C ALA A 621 7.59 -8.18 -7.33
N LEU A 622 6.77 -7.22 -7.82
CA LEU A 622 6.41 -7.09 -9.24
C LEU A 622 7.62 -6.71 -10.11
N GLY A 623 8.52 -5.86 -9.61
CA GLY A 623 9.74 -5.53 -10.32
C GLY A 623 10.68 -6.72 -10.46
N ALA A 624 10.75 -7.63 -9.50
CA ALA A 624 11.49 -8.89 -9.64
C ALA A 624 10.86 -9.80 -10.71
N ASP A 625 9.54 -9.89 -10.79
CA ASP A 625 8.77 -10.63 -11.79
C ASP A 625 9.09 -10.14 -13.22
N TYR A 626 8.92 -8.87 -13.49
CA TYR A 626 9.26 -8.31 -14.81
C TYR A 626 10.75 -8.46 -15.16
N SER A 627 11.65 -8.55 -14.17
CA SER A 627 13.06 -8.91 -14.40
C SER A 627 13.20 -10.32 -14.96
N ILE A 628 12.42 -11.27 -14.43
CA ILE A 628 12.41 -12.67 -14.88
C ILE A 628 11.95 -12.73 -16.33
N PHE A 629 10.90 -12.02 -16.69
CA PHE A 629 10.42 -11.96 -18.08
C PHE A 629 11.47 -11.31 -19.01
N GLY A 630 11.90 -10.08 -18.72
CA GLY A 630 12.78 -9.32 -19.61
C GLY A 630 14.14 -9.97 -19.82
N VAL A 631 14.81 -10.30 -18.72
CA VAL A 631 16.16 -10.89 -18.76
C VAL A 631 16.11 -12.36 -19.17
N GLY A 632 15.06 -13.09 -18.84
CA GLY A 632 14.83 -14.47 -19.27
C GLY A 632 14.87 -14.62 -20.80
N TYR A 633 14.23 -13.68 -21.52
CA TYR A 633 14.30 -13.63 -22.98
C TYR A 633 15.73 -13.36 -23.49
N ILE A 634 16.47 -12.42 -22.86
CA ILE A 634 17.86 -12.13 -23.24
C ILE A 634 18.72 -13.38 -23.04
N TRP A 635 18.53 -14.12 -21.91
CA TRP A 635 19.25 -15.36 -21.60
C TRP A 635 18.89 -16.49 -22.57
N ALA A 636 17.63 -16.62 -22.97
CA ALA A 636 17.17 -17.62 -23.95
C ALA A 636 17.80 -17.38 -25.32
N GLU A 637 17.81 -16.14 -25.81
CA GLU A 637 18.46 -15.77 -27.08
C GLU A 637 19.99 -15.77 -26.98
N GLY A 638 20.54 -15.41 -25.81
CA GLY A 638 21.98 -15.43 -25.54
C GLY A 638 22.63 -16.83 -25.59
N ARG A 639 21.81 -17.89 -25.52
CA ARG A 639 22.28 -19.27 -25.75
C ARG A 639 22.48 -19.61 -27.24
N LYS A 640 21.86 -18.80 -28.14
CA LYS A 640 21.83 -19.03 -29.58
C LYS A 640 22.69 -18.04 -30.37
N ARG A 641 22.96 -16.84 -29.80
CA ARG A 641 23.56 -15.69 -30.48
C ARG A 641 24.51 -14.93 -29.54
N PRO A 642 25.47 -14.15 -30.06
CA PRO A 642 26.28 -13.22 -29.26
C PRO A 642 25.38 -12.25 -28.46
N LEU A 643 25.79 -11.88 -27.24
CA LEU A 643 24.99 -11.16 -26.26
C LEU A 643 24.34 -9.87 -26.82
N ILE A 644 25.09 -9.04 -27.55
CA ILE A 644 24.56 -7.78 -28.13
C ILE A 644 23.46 -8.06 -29.16
N GLN A 645 23.61 -9.11 -29.97
CA GLN A 645 22.59 -9.52 -30.92
C GLN A 645 21.37 -10.12 -30.20
N ALA A 646 21.60 -10.89 -29.13
CA ALA A 646 20.55 -11.42 -28.28
C ALA A 646 19.72 -10.29 -27.67
N ILE A 647 20.35 -9.22 -27.14
CA ILE A 647 19.63 -8.04 -26.61
C ILE A 647 18.82 -7.35 -27.69
N ARG A 648 19.38 -7.13 -28.88
CA ARG A 648 18.69 -6.46 -30.00
C ARG A 648 17.46 -7.22 -30.49
N VAL A 649 17.43 -8.54 -30.36
CA VAL A 649 16.30 -9.38 -30.75
C VAL A 649 15.31 -9.55 -29.59
N ALA A 650 15.79 -9.81 -28.39
CA ALA A 650 14.95 -10.12 -27.22
C ALA A 650 14.20 -8.90 -26.71
N VAL A 651 14.86 -7.73 -26.59
CA VAL A 651 14.28 -6.55 -25.96
C VAL A 651 13.07 -6.01 -26.72
N PRO A 652 13.06 -5.82 -28.04
CA PRO A 652 11.84 -5.34 -28.73
C PRO A 652 10.65 -6.28 -28.64
N ARG A 653 10.90 -7.61 -28.55
CA ARG A 653 9.84 -8.62 -28.38
C ARG A 653 9.26 -8.60 -26.98
N SER A 654 10.13 -8.65 -25.97
CA SER A 654 9.69 -8.64 -24.57
C SER A 654 9.03 -7.31 -24.17
N THR A 655 9.58 -6.17 -24.60
CA THR A 655 9.04 -4.83 -24.27
C THR A 655 7.61 -4.63 -24.76
N LYS A 656 7.22 -5.26 -25.88
CA LYS A 656 5.85 -5.14 -26.39
C LYS A 656 4.84 -5.85 -25.48
N ALA A 657 5.14 -7.07 -25.05
CA ALA A 657 4.28 -7.85 -24.15
C ALA A 657 4.31 -7.24 -22.74
N ILE A 658 5.50 -6.98 -22.18
CA ILE A 658 5.67 -6.36 -20.86
C ILE A 658 5.02 -4.97 -20.83
N GLY A 659 5.13 -4.15 -21.88
CA GLY A 659 4.51 -2.83 -21.94
C GLY A 659 2.98 -2.89 -21.93
N ALA A 660 2.38 -3.82 -22.67
CA ALA A 660 0.93 -4.00 -22.67
C ALA A 660 0.43 -4.52 -21.30
N ALA A 661 1.14 -5.47 -20.72
CA ALA A 661 0.87 -6.04 -19.41
C ALA A 661 1.01 -4.99 -18.30
N GLY A 662 2.13 -4.23 -18.31
CA GLY A 662 2.36 -3.17 -17.32
C GLY A 662 1.35 -2.01 -17.41
N ILE A 663 0.93 -1.62 -18.62
CA ILE A 663 -0.16 -0.63 -18.77
C ILE A 663 -1.47 -1.17 -18.19
N ALA A 664 -1.81 -2.43 -18.47
CA ALA A 664 -3.02 -3.05 -17.94
C ALA A 664 -2.98 -3.09 -16.40
N LEU A 665 -1.84 -3.50 -15.83
CA LEU A 665 -1.65 -3.56 -14.38
C LEU A 665 -1.66 -2.16 -13.74
N ALA A 666 -0.94 -1.18 -14.33
CA ALA A 666 -0.93 0.20 -13.82
C ALA A 666 -2.33 0.82 -13.83
N LEU A 667 -3.09 0.63 -14.89
CA LEU A 667 -4.45 1.14 -14.98
C LEU A 667 -5.44 0.35 -14.10
N SER A 668 -5.19 -0.95 -13.85
CA SER A 668 -5.97 -1.74 -12.89
C SER A 668 -5.84 -1.18 -11.47
N PHE A 669 -4.61 -0.87 -11.03
CA PHE A 669 -4.40 -0.17 -9.75
C PHE A 669 -4.90 1.28 -9.78
N GLY A 670 -4.74 1.98 -10.91
CA GLY A 670 -5.26 3.32 -11.11
C GLY A 670 -6.78 3.43 -10.95
N ALA A 671 -7.52 2.36 -11.26
CA ALA A 671 -8.96 2.31 -11.07
C ALA A 671 -9.39 2.41 -9.59
N LEU A 672 -8.50 2.09 -8.65
CA LEU A 672 -8.76 2.29 -7.22
C LEU A 672 -8.97 3.77 -6.84
N ALA A 673 -8.45 4.71 -7.65
CA ALA A 673 -8.66 6.15 -7.43
C ALA A 673 -10.12 6.59 -7.56
N VAL A 674 -11.00 5.73 -8.07
CA VAL A 674 -12.45 5.95 -8.12
C VAL A 674 -13.07 5.92 -6.71
N VAL A 675 -12.46 5.19 -5.75
CA VAL A 675 -12.88 5.22 -4.35
C VAL A 675 -12.60 6.61 -3.78
N PRO A 676 -13.60 7.33 -3.27
CA PRO A 676 -13.43 8.70 -2.79
C PRO A 676 -12.85 8.73 -1.37
N LEU A 677 -11.72 8.03 -1.18
CA LEU A 677 -10.94 7.97 0.07
C LEU A 677 -9.47 8.16 -0.27
N ASP A 678 -8.77 9.00 0.49
CA ASP A 678 -7.38 9.35 0.20
C ASP A 678 -6.42 8.14 0.18
N PRO A 679 -6.52 7.15 1.10
CA PRO A 679 -5.65 5.98 1.06
C PRO A 679 -5.70 5.21 -0.26
N PHE A 680 -6.87 5.13 -0.89
CA PHE A 680 -7.03 4.45 -2.18
C PHE A 680 -6.47 5.27 -3.34
N ARG A 681 -6.60 6.59 -3.30
CA ARG A 681 -6.01 7.50 -4.30
C ARG A 681 -4.50 7.52 -4.21
N GLU A 682 -3.95 7.58 -3.00
CA GLU A 682 -2.51 7.48 -2.72
C GLU A 682 -1.94 6.15 -3.22
N PHE A 683 -2.60 5.03 -2.87
CA PHE A 683 -2.18 3.70 -3.28
C PHE A 683 -2.28 3.49 -4.80
N ALA A 684 -3.38 3.94 -5.42
CA ALA A 684 -3.58 3.91 -6.87
C ALA A 684 -2.47 4.68 -7.60
N PHE A 685 -2.14 5.88 -7.11
CA PHE A 685 -1.07 6.70 -7.67
C PHE A 685 0.29 6.03 -7.53
N ALA A 686 0.66 5.62 -6.32
CA ALA A 686 1.95 4.99 -6.03
C ALA A 686 2.14 3.72 -6.87
N MET A 687 1.14 2.82 -6.91
CA MET A 687 1.22 1.59 -7.69
C MET A 687 1.29 1.85 -9.19
N SER A 688 0.41 2.72 -9.72
CA SER A 688 0.40 3.03 -11.15
C SER A 688 1.69 3.69 -11.61
N LEU A 689 2.18 4.68 -10.87
CA LEU A 689 3.44 5.36 -11.16
C LEU A 689 4.63 4.40 -11.06
N GLY A 690 4.70 3.60 -10.00
CA GLY A 690 5.78 2.64 -9.79
C GLY A 690 5.88 1.61 -10.90
N ILE A 691 4.74 1.05 -11.34
CA ILE A 691 4.68 0.12 -12.48
C ILE A 691 5.12 0.83 -13.77
N VAL A 692 4.68 2.06 -14.02
CA VAL A 692 5.10 2.85 -15.20
C VAL A 692 6.61 3.10 -15.17
N ILE A 693 7.18 3.50 -14.04
CA ILE A 693 8.63 3.69 -13.89
C ILE A 693 9.36 2.36 -14.16
N ASP A 694 8.92 1.26 -13.54
CA ASP A 694 9.58 -0.03 -13.74
C ASP A 694 9.53 -0.49 -15.20
N VAL A 695 8.37 -0.48 -15.83
CA VAL A 695 8.17 -1.00 -17.19
C VAL A 695 8.84 -0.10 -18.24
N PHE A 696 8.66 1.22 -18.17
CA PHE A 696 9.11 2.12 -19.23
C PHE A 696 10.49 2.69 -19.00
N VAL A 697 10.91 2.96 -17.76
CA VAL A 697 12.25 3.49 -17.47
C VAL A 697 13.22 2.35 -17.20
N VAL A 698 12.92 1.49 -16.24
CA VAL A 698 13.84 0.45 -15.80
C VAL A 698 14.00 -0.62 -16.88
N ARG A 699 12.90 -1.22 -17.35
CA ARG A 699 12.94 -2.36 -18.28
C ARG A 699 13.28 -1.98 -19.71
N SER A 700 12.79 -0.83 -20.17
CA SER A 700 12.99 -0.43 -21.57
C SER A 700 14.35 0.20 -21.81
N PHE A 701 14.95 0.86 -20.81
CA PHE A 701 16.21 1.59 -20.97
C PHE A 701 17.32 1.09 -20.04
N LEU A 702 17.11 1.05 -18.72
CA LEU A 702 18.19 0.78 -17.77
C LEU A 702 18.67 -0.68 -17.85
N VAL A 703 17.77 -1.64 -17.80
CA VAL A 703 18.14 -3.07 -17.79
C VAL A 703 18.92 -3.48 -19.05
N PRO A 704 18.45 -3.16 -20.29
CA PRO A 704 19.23 -3.48 -21.49
C PRO A 704 20.61 -2.80 -21.50
N SER A 705 20.72 -1.56 -21.03
CA SER A 705 21.96 -0.81 -20.94
C SER A 705 22.90 -1.43 -19.91
N PHE A 706 22.42 -1.86 -18.73
CA PHE A 706 23.20 -2.59 -17.73
C PHE A 706 23.73 -3.91 -18.27
N VAL A 707 22.85 -4.73 -18.87
CA VAL A 707 23.27 -6.02 -19.45
C VAL A 707 24.31 -5.82 -20.55
N SER A 708 24.19 -4.76 -21.37
CA SER A 708 25.17 -4.41 -22.41
C SER A 708 26.49 -3.91 -21.84
N PHE A 709 26.45 -3.08 -20.79
CA PHE A 709 27.63 -2.52 -20.12
C PHE A 709 28.43 -3.58 -19.35
N VAL A 710 27.77 -4.35 -18.48
CA VAL A 710 28.35 -5.42 -17.67
C VAL A 710 28.76 -6.61 -18.56
N GLY A 711 28.04 -6.82 -19.66
CA GLY A 711 28.34 -7.82 -20.65
C GLY A 711 28.23 -9.25 -20.12
N MET A 712 29.20 -10.08 -20.48
CA MET A 712 29.24 -11.51 -20.11
C MET A 712 29.32 -11.78 -18.61
N ALA A 713 29.87 -10.82 -17.83
CA ALA A 713 29.92 -10.93 -16.37
C ALA A 713 28.54 -10.99 -15.72
N SER A 714 27.48 -10.46 -16.37
CA SER A 714 26.10 -10.56 -15.91
C SER A 714 25.66 -11.99 -15.63
N GLY A 715 26.22 -12.97 -16.35
CA GLY A 715 25.90 -14.39 -16.21
C GLY A 715 26.75 -15.14 -15.16
N TRP A 716 27.70 -14.49 -14.48
CA TRP A 716 28.56 -15.17 -13.50
C TRP A 716 27.78 -15.60 -12.24
N PRO A 717 28.02 -16.80 -11.67
CA PRO A 717 29.01 -17.84 -12.06
C PRO A 717 28.50 -18.79 -13.15
N GLY A 718 27.27 -18.64 -13.64
CA GLY A 718 26.64 -19.50 -14.65
C GLY A 718 27.35 -19.49 -16.00
N LYS A 719 27.30 -20.63 -16.70
CA LYS A 719 27.93 -20.82 -18.02
C LYS A 719 27.02 -20.47 -19.20
N ALA A 720 25.78 -20.02 -18.96
CA ALA A 720 24.77 -19.83 -20.01
C ALA A 720 25.20 -18.82 -21.08
N LEU A 721 25.79 -17.68 -20.69
CA LEU A 721 26.24 -16.64 -21.61
C LEU A 721 27.65 -16.94 -22.16
N ARG A 722 28.51 -17.74 -21.48
CA ARG A 722 29.87 -18.09 -21.96
C ARG A 722 29.83 -18.98 -23.18
N ARG A 723 28.91 -19.93 -23.27
CA ARG A 723 28.71 -20.78 -24.45
C ARG A 723 28.34 -20.00 -25.71
N ALA A 724 27.66 -18.85 -25.54
CA ALA A 724 27.33 -17.98 -26.67
C ALA A 724 28.51 -17.26 -27.31
N ALA A 725 29.61 -17.07 -26.55
CA ALA A 725 30.84 -16.46 -27.07
C ALA A 725 31.65 -17.42 -27.94
N GLU A 726 31.44 -18.72 -27.78
CA GLU A 726 32.11 -19.77 -28.55
C GLU A 726 31.39 -20.09 -29.87
N LEU A 727 30.14 -19.59 -30.03
CA LEU A 727 29.43 -19.71 -31.28
C LEU A 727 30.01 -18.72 -32.30
N GLN A 728 30.49 -19.23 -33.43
CA GLN A 728 30.89 -18.39 -34.57
C GLN A 728 29.71 -17.47 -34.98
N PRO A 729 29.98 -16.25 -35.48
CA PRO A 729 28.94 -15.37 -35.98
C PRO A 729 28.10 -16.11 -37.00
N LEU A 730 26.87 -16.41 -36.72
CA LEU A 730 25.93 -16.87 -37.72
C LEU A 730 25.90 -15.80 -38.82
N ALA A 731 25.85 -16.25 -40.10
CA ALA A 731 25.76 -15.38 -41.26
C ALA A 731 24.80 -14.21 -41.06
N PRO A 732 25.06 -13.02 -41.62
CA PRO A 732 24.22 -11.85 -41.46
C PRO A 732 22.74 -12.21 -41.79
N VAL A 733 21.85 -11.80 -40.93
CA VAL A 733 20.42 -11.94 -41.18
C VAL A 733 20.15 -11.25 -42.53
N PRO A 734 19.57 -11.92 -43.52
CA PRO A 734 19.27 -11.28 -44.79
C PRO A 734 18.35 -10.06 -44.52
N GLY A 735 18.81 -8.86 -44.90
CA GLY A 735 18.11 -7.60 -44.67
C GLY A 735 18.80 -6.60 -43.72
N ALA A 736 19.88 -6.93 -43.05
CA ALA A 736 20.71 -5.99 -42.31
C ALA A 736 21.96 -5.64 -43.12
N ALA A 737 21.78 -5.05 -44.31
CA ALA A 737 22.88 -4.43 -45.03
C ALA A 737 23.27 -3.15 -44.28
N ASP A 738 24.46 -3.12 -43.72
CA ASP A 738 25.15 -1.90 -43.25
C ASP A 738 25.30 -0.97 -44.46
N GLN A 739 24.66 0.18 -44.42
CA GLN A 739 24.87 1.24 -45.41
C GLN A 739 26.19 2.01 -45.22
N ASP A 740 26.98 1.63 -44.27
CA ASP A 740 28.33 2.22 -44.04
C ASP A 740 29.39 1.15 -44.26
N GLY A 741 29.99 1.18 -45.44
CA GLY A 741 31.11 0.31 -45.88
C GLY A 741 32.44 0.54 -45.14
N ALA A 742 32.44 0.66 -43.83
CA ALA A 742 33.61 0.75 -43.01
C ALA A 742 33.96 -0.62 -42.42
N ALA A 743 35.09 -1.18 -42.82
CA ALA A 743 35.69 -2.36 -42.24
C ALA A 743 35.87 -2.21 -40.72
N VAL A 744 35.25 -3.10 -39.94
CA VAL A 744 35.40 -3.13 -38.48
C VAL A 744 36.81 -3.60 -38.14
N PRO A 745 37.65 -2.78 -37.48
CA PRO A 745 38.98 -3.23 -37.08
C PRO A 745 38.88 -4.31 -36.00
N ALA A 746 39.66 -5.37 -36.16
CA ALA A 746 39.83 -6.44 -35.20
C ALA A 746 40.46 -5.88 -33.89
N TYR A 747 39.68 -5.85 -32.80
CA TYR A 747 40.16 -5.42 -31.49
C TYR A 747 41.02 -6.51 -30.81
N PRO A 748 42.16 -6.17 -30.23
CA PRO A 748 42.99 -7.11 -29.49
C PRO A 748 42.37 -7.53 -28.16
N ARG A 749 42.43 -8.82 -27.88
CA ARG A 749 41.97 -9.47 -26.63
C ARG A 749 42.88 -9.10 -25.45
N ARG A 750 42.51 -8.11 -24.64
CA ARG A 750 43.00 -8.03 -23.24
C ARG A 750 41.81 -7.82 -22.30
N PRO A 751 41.62 -8.69 -21.29
CA PRO A 751 40.62 -8.46 -20.26
C PRO A 751 41.10 -7.36 -19.32
N LEU A 752 40.37 -6.26 -19.23
CA LEU A 752 40.55 -5.24 -18.18
C LEU A 752 39.99 -5.77 -16.86
N PRO A 753 40.66 -5.55 -15.73
CA PRO A 753 40.21 -6.09 -14.44
C PRO A 753 38.97 -5.32 -13.95
N VAL A 754 37.84 -6.01 -13.87
CA VAL A 754 36.52 -5.50 -13.40
C VAL A 754 36.60 -4.95 -11.96
N ALA A 755 37.59 -5.41 -11.17
CA ALA A 755 37.81 -4.95 -9.79
C ALA A 755 38.15 -3.44 -9.68
N GLY A 756 38.75 -2.84 -10.70
CA GLY A 756 39.13 -1.42 -10.69
C GLY A 756 37.91 -0.47 -10.78
N TYR A 757 36.87 -0.87 -11.48
CA TYR A 757 35.66 -0.01 -11.66
C TYR A 757 34.70 -0.08 -10.49
N VAL A 758 34.60 -1.23 -9.80
CA VAL A 758 33.80 -1.36 -8.59
C VAL A 758 34.44 -0.55 -7.44
N LEU A 759 35.76 -0.54 -7.34
CA LEU A 759 36.49 0.28 -6.37
C LEU A 759 36.41 1.78 -6.68
N ALA A 760 36.40 2.17 -7.95
CA ALA A 760 36.23 3.58 -8.34
C ALA A 760 34.78 4.09 -8.03
N ALA A 761 33.74 3.29 -8.27
CA ALA A 761 32.40 3.64 -7.93
C ALA A 761 32.19 3.75 -6.39
N ALA A 762 32.80 2.85 -5.62
CA ALA A 762 32.80 2.91 -4.16
C ALA A 762 33.56 4.14 -3.61
N ALA A 763 34.70 4.49 -4.25
CA ALA A 763 35.45 5.68 -3.87
C ALA A 763 34.71 6.99 -4.19
N ILE A 764 33.97 7.05 -5.29
CA ILE A 764 33.13 8.22 -5.64
C ILE A 764 31.99 8.35 -4.66
N ALA A 765 31.31 7.27 -4.27
CA ALA A 765 30.26 7.27 -3.26
C ALA A 765 30.80 7.74 -1.88
N ASP A 766 31.98 7.26 -1.47
CA ASP A 766 32.61 7.67 -0.21
C ASP A 766 33.06 9.15 -0.23
N ALA A 767 33.56 9.64 -1.36
CA ALA A 767 33.94 11.05 -1.54
C ALA A 767 32.72 12.01 -1.48
N VAL A 768 31.58 11.60 -2.04
CA VAL A 768 30.33 12.37 -1.97
C VAL A 768 29.80 12.39 -0.53
N PHE A 769 29.89 11.25 0.19
CA PHE A 769 29.45 11.14 1.58
C PHE A 769 30.30 12.00 2.54
N ARG A 770 31.65 12.00 2.38
CA ARG A 770 32.57 12.81 3.20
C ARG A 770 32.46 14.31 2.94
N ARG A 771 32.15 14.75 1.71
CA ARG A 771 31.91 16.17 1.40
C ARG A 771 30.67 16.74 2.09
N ARG A 772 29.65 15.93 2.29
CA ARG A 772 28.41 16.34 2.97
C ARG A 772 28.58 16.43 4.50
N HIS A 773 29.39 15.56 5.11
CA HIS A 773 29.66 15.58 6.56
C HIS A 773 30.51 16.78 7.01
N ARG A 774 31.29 17.37 6.11
CA ARG A 774 32.03 18.62 6.41
C ARG A 774 31.17 19.89 6.34
N ARG A 775 30.12 19.92 5.52
CA ARG A 775 29.20 21.07 5.43
C ARG A 775 28.15 21.12 6.56
N GLY A 776 27.91 20.03 7.28
CA GLY A 776 27.00 19.99 8.42
C GLY A 776 27.62 20.38 9.76
N LYS A 777 28.95 20.68 9.82
CA LYS A 777 29.63 21.16 11.03
C LYS A 777 29.97 22.65 11.00
N GLU A 778 29.60 23.36 9.94
CA GLU A 778 29.80 24.82 9.79
C GLU A 778 28.47 25.61 9.69
N ARG A 779 27.37 24.99 10.14
CA ARG A 779 26.11 25.73 10.37
C ARG A 779 25.57 25.45 11.77
#